data_614cd1777cbd9cde8c3da4108e3f24ea
#
_entry.id   614cd1777cbd9cde8c3da4108e3f24ea
#
_cell.length_a   1.000
_cell.length_b   1.000
_cell.length_c   1.000
_cell.angle_alpha   90.00
_cell.angle_beta   90.00
_cell.angle_gamma   90.00
#
_symmetry.space_group_name_H-M   'P 1'
#
loop_
_entity.id
_entity.type
_entity.pdbx_description
1 polymer ?
#
loop_
_entity_poly.entity_id
_entity_poly.type
_entity_poly.pdbx_seq_one_letter_code
_entity_poly.pdbx_strand_id
1 'polypeptide(L)'
;VLTARGAALTPGRDWQGAPEGLRSLVEGELALLRTGYPELPRRISGYALDALLPEKGADVARSLCGSEGTLGVLTEAVVDLVEAPPAHALAVLAYGDESAAAQAAAGLRPSRSPRSGEAGGWGGPLTLEGMAADLVPPSAGLPRGGAWLFVEVGGASAPEARAHAEAIVRAADATDSLVVTDPAAQRALWRLREDASGTATRIPADTSGTGAPGGTEAWPGWEDCAVPPARLGPYLRDFRRLLAEHGLRGRPYGHFGDGCIHVRIDFDLLTDAGIARFRRFSEDIAELVVSHGGSLSGEHGDGQARAELLPKMYGPGLVALFERAKAVWDPDDLLNPGMLVRPARLDENLRFAVLPREPVEVAFGYPADGGDFSAAVRRCVGVAKCRTTTVSGTDVMCPSFRVTGEEEHSTRGRARLLHEMLAGEVVTEGWRSTEVRDALDLCLSCKGCRTDCPVGVDMATYKAEFLHHHYAGRRRPAAHYAMGWLPVWLRAVARTRTAPVVNALASAGPLAALGRRLAGIAPERRIPRLAEETFSRWWSGRTRAEAGGGPRLVLWPDTFTEHLSPAVGRAAVRVLEAAGLRPVLPPTASARSARDGGARPAARRGRVCCGLTYVSTGQLDRARTVLRRTLDLMEPVLEEGLPVVVLEPSCAAALRTDLPELLHDDPRAAALASGVFTFAEALEGLAPGWTPPAVDRPVVGQTHCHQHAVLGDAADRRLREAAGLTGELEGGCCGLAGDFGFVKGHFEVSRAVAEERLLPAVRSAPQGAVLLADGFSCRTQMEQLAGRRARHLAEVLAEGLEGTGR
;
A
#
# COMPACT_ATOMS: atom_id res chain seq x y z
N VAL A 1 37.17 0.39 -2.12
CA VAL A 1 36.66 1.21 -3.24
C VAL A 1 37.36 0.79 -4.51
N LEU A 2 36.58 0.56 -5.57
CA LEU A 2 37.09 0.29 -6.91
C LEU A 2 37.05 1.58 -7.75
N THR A 3 38.19 1.98 -8.28
CA THR A 3 38.29 3.18 -9.14
C THR A 3 37.87 2.89 -10.57
N ALA A 4 37.61 3.94 -11.37
CA ALA A 4 37.30 3.84 -12.80
C ALA A 4 38.34 3.05 -13.62
N ARG A 5 39.63 3.07 -13.22
CA ARG A 5 40.72 2.32 -13.85
C ARG A 5 40.97 0.94 -13.26
N GLY A 6 40.04 0.43 -12.43
CA GLY A 6 40.12 -0.90 -11.88
C GLY A 6 41.09 -1.06 -10.68
N ALA A 7 41.67 0.01 -10.15
CA ALA A 7 42.47 -0.08 -8.95
C ALA A 7 41.58 -0.23 -7.71
N ALA A 8 41.92 -1.18 -6.84
CA ALA A 8 41.26 -1.34 -5.55
C ALA A 8 42.00 -0.49 -4.49
N LEU A 9 41.31 0.46 -3.91
CA LEU A 9 41.82 1.33 -2.85
C LEU A 9 41.13 1.03 -1.53
N THR A 10 41.84 1.20 -0.40
CA THR A 10 41.27 1.11 0.95
C THR A 10 41.44 2.47 1.66
N PRO A 11 40.55 3.46 1.37
CA PRO A 11 40.61 4.76 1.99
C PRO A 11 40.40 4.66 3.51
N GLY A 12 41.26 5.33 4.27
CA GLY A 12 41.25 5.38 5.72
C GLY A 12 40.78 6.75 6.24
N ARG A 13 40.94 6.90 7.56
CA ARG A 13 40.72 8.19 8.28
C ARG A 13 41.97 9.08 8.28
N ASP A 14 42.79 8.92 7.24
CA ASP A 14 43.98 9.71 6.93
C ASP A 14 44.22 9.66 5.42
N TRP A 15 45.36 10.07 4.92
CA TRP A 15 45.70 10.03 3.51
C TRP A 15 45.98 8.61 2.95
N GLN A 16 45.92 7.57 3.77
CA GLN A 16 46.11 6.20 3.29
C GLN A 16 45.00 5.83 2.31
N GLY A 17 45.36 5.23 1.20
CA GLY A 17 44.44 4.83 0.15
C GLY A 17 43.84 6.00 -0.66
N ALA A 18 44.35 7.21 -0.52
CA ALA A 18 43.98 8.32 -1.39
C ALA A 18 44.58 8.16 -2.79
N PRO A 19 43.87 8.58 -3.87
CA PRO A 19 44.48 8.61 -5.20
C PRO A 19 45.58 9.67 -5.28
N GLU A 20 46.55 9.41 -6.17
CA GLU A 20 47.65 10.34 -6.40
C GLU A 20 47.13 11.71 -6.84
N GLY A 21 47.65 12.77 -6.27
CA GLY A 21 47.28 14.17 -6.54
C GLY A 21 46.15 14.74 -5.68
N LEU A 22 45.34 13.89 -4.99
CA LEU A 22 44.24 14.39 -4.15
C LEU A 22 44.75 15.25 -3.00
N ARG A 23 45.83 14.83 -2.34
CA ARG A 23 46.45 15.58 -1.23
C ARG A 23 46.97 16.96 -1.67
N SER A 24 47.70 17.02 -2.78
CA SER A 24 48.23 18.27 -3.31
C SER A 24 47.10 19.20 -3.75
N LEU A 25 46.01 18.69 -4.29
CA LEU A 25 44.81 19.42 -4.66
C LEU A 25 44.22 20.13 -3.41
N VAL A 26 44.05 19.36 -2.32
CA VAL A 26 43.48 19.90 -1.06
C VAL A 26 44.40 20.90 -0.39
N GLU A 27 45.71 20.61 -0.29
CA GLU A 27 46.71 21.50 0.33
C GLU A 27 46.80 22.84 -0.40
N GLY A 28 46.57 22.85 -1.70
CA GLY A 28 46.53 24.08 -2.52
C GLY A 28 45.28 24.95 -2.30
N GLU A 29 44.20 24.42 -1.71
CA GLU A 29 42.90 25.06 -1.64
C GLU A 29 42.34 25.18 -0.22
N LEU A 30 43.19 25.09 0.81
CA LEU A 30 42.79 25.06 2.23
C LEU A 30 41.88 26.22 2.63
N ALA A 31 42.16 27.43 2.14
CA ALA A 31 41.38 28.62 2.47
C ALA A 31 39.94 28.48 1.95
N LEU A 32 39.79 28.05 0.71
CA LEU A 32 38.48 27.85 0.06
C LEU A 32 37.68 26.76 0.76
N LEU A 33 38.34 25.67 1.13
CA LEU A 33 37.69 24.54 1.81
C LEU A 33 37.22 24.91 3.24
N ARG A 34 37.96 25.76 3.96
CA ARG A 34 37.58 26.20 5.31
C ARG A 34 36.41 27.16 5.33
N THR A 35 36.25 27.97 4.29
CA THR A 35 35.23 29.03 4.27
C THR A 35 34.01 28.69 3.38
N GLY A 36 34.11 27.69 2.51
CA GLY A 36 33.10 27.41 1.49
C GLY A 36 31.99 26.45 1.91
N TYR A 37 32.13 25.78 3.06
CA TYR A 37 31.13 24.83 3.51
C TYR A 37 30.33 25.34 4.71
N PRO A 38 28.97 25.25 4.68
CA PRO A 38 28.18 25.55 5.85
C PRO A 38 28.31 24.43 6.90
N GLU A 39 28.29 24.80 8.18
CA GLU A 39 28.30 23.88 9.30
C GLU A 39 26.86 23.46 9.64
N LEU A 40 26.50 22.24 9.26
CA LEU A 40 25.17 21.68 9.45
C LEU A 40 25.27 20.27 10.06
N PRO A 41 24.27 19.85 10.84
CA PRO A 41 24.19 18.47 11.30
C PRO A 41 24.09 17.47 10.14
N ARG A 42 23.33 17.82 9.12
CA ARG A 42 23.16 17.07 7.87
C ARG A 42 23.53 17.97 6.68
N ARG A 43 24.49 17.51 5.90
CA ARG A 43 24.92 18.16 4.66
C ARG A 43 25.57 17.10 3.77
N ILE A 44 25.02 16.91 2.60
CA ILE A 44 25.54 15.96 1.62
C ILE A 44 25.76 16.57 0.24
N SER A 45 25.31 17.82 0.00
CA SER A 45 25.51 18.50 -1.29
C SER A 45 26.98 18.63 -1.66
N GLY A 46 27.29 18.36 -2.92
CA GLY A 46 28.64 18.40 -3.46
C GLY A 46 29.57 17.34 -2.87
N TYR A 47 30.87 17.44 -3.15
CA TYR A 47 31.84 16.53 -2.55
C TYR A 47 32.28 17.00 -1.15
N ALA A 48 32.38 16.08 -0.22
CA ALA A 48 32.80 16.37 1.16
C ALA A 48 34.31 16.59 1.28
N LEU A 49 34.89 17.49 0.45
CA LEU A 49 36.32 17.76 0.46
C LEU A 49 36.81 18.45 1.76
N ASP A 50 35.90 19.08 2.50
CA ASP A 50 36.18 19.64 3.83
C ASP A 50 36.51 18.54 4.87
N ALA A 51 36.16 17.26 4.64
CA ALA A 51 36.60 16.14 5.46
C ALA A 51 38.12 15.89 5.34
N LEU A 52 38.73 16.41 4.28
CA LEU A 52 40.18 16.27 4.00
C LEU A 52 41.02 17.38 4.66
N LEU A 53 40.40 18.30 5.36
CA LEU A 53 41.12 19.36 6.09
C LEU A 53 42.01 18.74 7.20
N PRO A 54 43.23 19.30 7.44
CA PRO A 54 44.12 18.79 8.47
C PRO A 54 43.46 18.74 9.88
N GLU A 55 42.69 19.75 10.22
CA GLU A 55 41.98 19.86 11.50
C GLU A 55 40.83 18.87 11.64
N LYS A 56 40.40 18.25 10.56
CA LYS A 56 39.41 17.15 10.51
C LYS A 56 40.04 15.76 10.34
N GLY A 57 41.40 15.69 10.39
CA GLY A 57 42.16 14.45 10.32
C GLY A 57 42.44 13.95 8.88
N ALA A 58 42.08 14.72 7.84
CA ALA A 58 42.22 14.32 6.43
C ALA A 58 41.49 12.99 6.11
N ASP A 59 40.25 12.82 6.58
CA ASP A 59 39.44 11.61 6.49
C ASP A 59 39.00 11.36 5.04
N VAL A 60 39.78 10.53 4.32
CA VAL A 60 39.51 10.17 2.92
C VAL A 60 38.28 9.27 2.82
N ALA A 61 38.06 8.37 3.76
CA ALA A 61 36.88 7.53 3.76
C ALA A 61 35.58 8.37 3.85
N ARG A 62 35.57 9.37 4.73
CA ARG A 62 34.45 10.29 4.89
C ARG A 62 34.24 11.18 3.66
N SER A 63 35.32 11.56 2.96
CA SER A 63 35.21 12.39 1.74
C SER A 63 34.46 11.72 0.59
N LEU A 64 34.29 10.39 0.64
CA LEU A 64 33.49 9.63 -0.32
C LEU A 64 31.98 9.65 -0.02
N CYS A 65 31.58 10.10 1.18
CA CYS A 65 30.17 10.26 1.50
C CYS A 65 29.56 11.35 0.61
N GLY A 66 28.43 11.07 -0.04
CA GLY A 66 27.77 12.00 -0.95
C GLY A 66 28.39 12.05 -2.35
N SER A 67 29.31 11.16 -2.69
CA SER A 67 29.92 11.11 -4.03
C SER A 67 28.98 10.59 -5.14
N GLU A 68 27.84 10.06 -4.82
CA GLU A 68 26.78 9.62 -5.77
C GLU A 68 27.30 8.68 -6.88
N GLY A 69 28.27 7.83 -6.55
CA GLY A 69 28.88 6.90 -7.51
C GLY A 69 29.77 7.56 -8.55
N THR A 70 30.14 8.82 -8.38
CA THR A 70 30.97 9.58 -9.34
C THR A 70 32.48 9.43 -9.11
N LEU A 71 32.92 9.02 -7.91
CA LEU A 71 34.33 8.92 -7.55
C LEU A 71 34.84 7.47 -7.50
N GLY A 72 33.99 6.51 -7.28
CA GLY A 72 34.35 5.10 -7.17
C GLY A 72 33.16 4.22 -6.87
N VAL A 73 33.35 2.89 -6.97
CA VAL A 73 32.39 1.89 -6.56
C VAL A 73 32.76 1.38 -5.16
N LEU A 74 31.90 1.63 -4.18
CA LEU A 74 32.07 1.12 -2.82
C LEU A 74 31.77 -0.37 -2.80
N THR A 75 32.76 -1.19 -2.45
CA THR A 75 32.65 -2.66 -2.38
C THR A 75 32.53 -3.14 -0.94
N GLU A 76 33.09 -2.39 0.00
CA GLU A 76 33.09 -2.73 1.43
C GLU A 76 33.18 -1.44 2.25
N ALA A 77 32.55 -1.40 3.42
CA ALA A 77 32.67 -0.32 4.38
C ALA A 77 32.80 -0.88 5.80
N VAL A 78 33.68 -0.29 6.59
CA VAL A 78 33.82 -0.55 8.03
C VAL A 78 33.16 0.61 8.77
N VAL A 79 32.21 0.29 9.65
CA VAL A 79 31.45 1.26 10.42
C VAL A 79 31.63 1.04 11.92
N ASP A 80 31.65 2.11 12.69
CA ASP A 80 31.59 2.02 14.15
C ASP A 80 30.14 1.72 14.58
N LEU A 81 29.97 0.77 15.51
CA LEU A 81 28.68 0.45 16.08
C LEU A 81 28.40 1.38 17.26
N VAL A 82 27.12 1.74 17.42
CA VAL A 82 26.62 2.47 18.59
C VAL A 82 25.76 1.55 19.44
N GLU A 83 25.76 1.75 20.75
CA GLU A 83 24.95 0.97 21.66
C GLU A 83 23.49 1.41 21.56
N ALA A 84 22.59 0.45 21.29
CA ALA A 84 21.17 0.70 21.28
C ALA A 84 20.61 0.64 22.70
N PRO A 85 19.71 1.57 23.11
CA PRO A 85 19.08 1.50 24.42
C PRO A 85 18.21 0.26 24.57
N PRO A 86 18.22 -0.41 25.74
CA PRO A 86 17.38 -1.58 25.99
C PRO A 86 15.87 -1.26 26.02
N ALA A 87 15.50 -0.03 26.32
CA ALA A 87 14.12 0.43 26.34
C ALA A 87 13.97 1.79 25.66
N HIS A 88 12.82 2.02 25.05
CA HIS A 88 12.46 3.24 24.35
C HIS A 88 11.17 3.81 24.89
N ALA A 89 11.04 5.14 24.84
CA ALA A 89 9.80 5.87 25.04
C ALA A 89 9.66 6.96 23.97
N LEU A 90 8.42 7.22 23.56
CA LEU A 90 8.09 8.22 22.56
C LEU A 90 7.28 9.34 23.24
N ALA A 91 7.79 10.58 23.16
CA ALA A 91 7.04 11.79 23.48
C ALA A 91 6.53 12.40 22.18
N VAL A 92 5.22 12.60 22.07
CA VAL A 92 4.57 13.33 20.97
C VAL A 92 4.16 14.69 21.53
N LEU A 93 4.73 15.76 20.96
CA LEU A 93 4.55 17.14 21.41
C LEU A 93 3.76 17.90 20.36
N ALA A 94 2.68 18.57 20.73
CA ALA A 94 1.81 19.33 19.83
C ALA A 94 2.11 20.83 19.88
N TYR A 95 2.07 21.47 18.73
CA TYR A 95 2.28 22.91 18.50
C TYR A 95 1.21 23.50 17.59
N GLY A 96 1.12 24.82 17.55
CA GLY A 96 0.17 25.52 16.71
C GLY A 96 0.39 25.33 15.20
N ASP A 97 1.67 25.29 14.79
CA ASP A 97 2.09 25.07 13.41
C ASP A 97 3.51 24.46 13.32
N GLU A 98 3.94 24.08 12.12
CA GLU A 98 5.25 23.50 11.88
C GLU A 98 6.42 24.42 12.18
N SER A 99 6.23 25.75 12.09
CA SER A 99 7.29 26.72 12.42
C SER A 99 7.55 26.77 13.92
N ALA A 100 6.49 26.75 14.73
CA ALA A 100 6.60 26.67 16.19
C ALA A 100 7.21 25.33 16.63
N ALA A 101 6.80 24.22 16.02
CA ALA A 101 7.40 22.91 16.24
C ALA A 101 8.90 22.92 15.91
N ALA A 102 9.31 23.50 14.79
CA ALA A 102 10.70 23.58 14.38
C ALA A 102 11.55 24.44 15.33
N GLN A 103 11.00 25.54 15.85
CA GLN A 103 11.69 26.37 16.86
C GLN A 103 11.89 25.60 18.15
N ALA A 104 10.89 24.88 18.62
CA ALA A 104 10.99 24.04 19.80
C ALA A 104 12.01 22.91 19.62
N ALA A 105 12.04 22.28 18.44
CA ALA A 105 13.01 21.22 18.11
C ALA A 105 14.46 21.68 18.30
N ALA A 106 14.80 22.89 17.90
CA ALA A 106 16.13 23.45 18.07
C ALA A 106 16.56 23.56 19.56
N GLY A 107 15.59 23.89 20.44
CA GLY A 107 15.83 23.99 21.89
C GLY A 107 15.91 22.64 22.62
N LEU A 108 15.30 21.59 22.08
CA LEU A 108 15.28 20.25 22.65
C LEU A 108 16.50 19.40 22.28
N ARG A 109 17.24 19.82 21.27
CA ARG A 109 18.44 19.12 20.82
C ARG A 109 19.53 19.16 21.89
N PRO A 110 20.20 18.00 22.20
CA PRO A 110 21.35 18.03 23.08
C PRO A 110 22.47 18.89 22.45
N SER A 111 23.12 19.72 23.26
CA SER A 111 24.19 20.64 22.84
C SER A 111 25.42 19.93 22.26
N ARG A 112 25.52 18.60 22.46
CA ARG A 112 26.53 17.71 21.88
C ARG A 112 25.91 16.34 21.63
N SER A 113 26.12 15.78 20.42
CA SER A 113 25.92 14.35 20.21
C SER A 113 26.81 13.57 21.18
N PRO A 114 26.31 12.50 21.86
CA PRO A 114 27.17 11.65 22.68
C PRO A 114 28.32 11.16 21.80
N ARG A 115 29.54 11.36 22.23
CA ARG A 115 30.71 10.75 21.59
C ARG A 115 30.57 9.24 21.78
N SER A 116 30.86 8.45 20.72
CA SER A 116 30.97 7.00 20.80
C SER A 116 31.85 6.62 22.02
N GLY A 117 31.27 5.97 23.03
CA GLY A 117 31.95 5.52 24.22
C GLY A 117 31.51 6.14 25.55
N GLU A 118 30.61 7.13 25.59
CA GLU A 118 30.03 7.59 26.86
C GLU A 118 28.79 6.73 27.17
N ALA A 119 28.95 5.78 28.05
CA ALA A 119 27.86 4.95 28.60
C ALA A 119 26.83 5.86 29.30
N GLY A 120 25.55 5.81 28.91
CA GLY A 120 24.43 6.46 29.60
C GLY A 120 23.86 7.71 28.96
N GLY A 121 24.22 8.07 27.75
CA GLY A 121 23.71 9.27 27.04
C GLY A 121 22.29 9.18 26.48
N TRP A 122 21.41 8.29 26.97
CA TRP A 122 20.06 8.07 26.40
C TRP A 122 18.99 9.04 26.91
N GLY A 123 19.34 9.96 27.84
CA GLY A 123 18.36 10.93 28.39
C GLY A 123 18.01 12.09 27.48
N GLY A 124 18.74 12.29 26.37
CA GLY A 124 18.42 13.22 25.32
C GLY A 124 17.67 12.58 24.13
N PRO A 125 17.16 13.39 23.19
CA PRO A 125 16.51 12.86 21.99
C PRO A 125 17.44 11.97 21.17
N LEU A 126 16.97 10.74 20.87
CA LEU A 126 17.59 9.83 19.90
C LEU A 126 17.19 10.23 18.49
N THR A 127 15.91 10.54 18.33
CA THR A 127 15.34 11.12 17.11
C THR A 127 14.41 12.27 17.45
N LEU A 128 14.29 13.25 16.55
CA LEU A 128 13.41 14.40 16.71
C LEU A 128 12.80 14.75 15.35
N GLU A 129 11.61 14.19 15.12
CA GLU A 129 10.92 14.23 13.83
C GLU A 129 9.74 15.19 13.86
N GLY A 130 9.58 15.98 12.80
CA GLY A 130 8.49 16.94 12.66
C GLY A 130 7.47 16.52 11.60
N MET A 131 6.20 16.82 11.86
CA MET A 131 5.11 16.54 10.94
C MET A 131 3.99 17.58 11.06
N ALA A 132 3.50 18.08 9.92
CA ALA A 132 2.37 19.00 9.87
C ALA A 132 1.01 18.27 9.87
N ALA A 133 -0.05 18.96 10.30
CA ALA A 133 -1.38 18.37 10.46
C ALA A 133 -2.01 17.93 9.14
N ASP A 134 -1.65 18.55 8.04
CA ASP A 134 -2.14 18.21 6.71
C ASP A 134 -1.64 16.84 6.17
N LEU A 135 -0.73 16.20 6.90
CA LEU A 135 -0.23 14.84 6.62
C LEU A 135 -0.90 13.75 7.47
N VAL A 136 -1.70 14.14 8.46
CA VAL A 136 -2.20 13.22 9.48
C VAL A 136 -3.72 13.11 9.39
N PRO A 137 -4.29 11.89 9.35
CA PRO A 137 -5.73 11.73 9.41
C PRO A 137 -6.26 12.16 10.79
N PRO A 138 -7.44 12.80 10.86
CA PRO A 138 -8.04 13.25 12.14
C PRO A 138 -8.23 12.15 13.19
N SER A 139 -8.32 10.89 12.74
CA SER A 139 -8.48 9.69 13.58
C SER A 139 -7.19 9.15 14.18
N ALA A 140 -6.05 9.81 13.98
CA ALA A 140 -4.73 9.27 14.37
C ALA A 140 -4.48 9.23 15.89
N GLY A 141 -5.34 9.82 16.71
CA GLY A 141 -5.18 9.80 18.19
C GLY A 141 -4.01 10.62 18.72
N LEU A 142 -3.55 11.62 17.97
CA LEU A 142 -2.47 12.52 18.36
C LEU A 142 -2.98 13.61 19.33
N PRO A 143 -2.09 14.22 20.14
CA PRO A 143 -2.40 15.41 20.94
C PRO A 143 -2.95 16.55 20.08
N ARG A 144 -3.72 17.47 20.69
CA ARG A 144 -4.35 18.58 19.96
C ARG A 144 -3.31 19.58 19.47
N GLY A 145 -3.18 19.78 18.14
CA GLY A 145 -2.25 20.73 17.56
C GLY A 145 -2.36 20.82 16.03
N GLY A 146 -1.64 21.78 15.46
CA GLY A 146 -1.50 21.97 14.01
C GLY A 146 -0.20 21.33 13.45
N ALA A 147 0.72 20.95 14.34
CA ALA A 147 1.93 20.20 14.00
C ALA A 147 2.45 19.45 15.22
N TRP A 148 3.29 18.43 14.99
CA TRP A 148 3.83 17.59 16.06
C TRP A 148 5.32 17.37 15.91
N LEU A 149 5.98 17.21 17.09
CA LEU A 149 7.29 16.60 17.18
C LEU A 149 7.16 15.22 17.80
N PHE A 150 7.76 14.24 17.15
CA PHE A 150 7.95 12.88 17.63
C PHE A 150 9.36 12.79 18.18
N VAL A 151 9.49 12.67 19.50
CA VAL A 151 10.78 12.65 20.19
C VAL A 151 10.97 11.30 20.84
N GLU A 152 11.87 10.50 20.27
CA GLU A 152 12.26 9.23 20.86
C GLU A 152 13.41 9.41 21.84
N VAL A 153 13.32 8.77 22.97
CA VAL A 153 14.36 8.70 24.00
C VAL A 153 14.60 7.26 24.44
N GLY A 154 15.79 6.97 24.92
CA GLY A 154 16.17 5.66 25.44
C GLY A 154 16.25 5.61 26.95
N GLY A 155 16.49 4.41 27.47
CA GLY A 155 16.79 4.15 28.90
C GLY A 155 17.25 2.71 29.09
N ALA A 156 17.92 2.43 30.22
CA ALA A 156 18.27 1.08 30.58
C ALA A 156 17.03 0.23 30.97
N SER A 157 15.90 0.89 31.22
CA SER A 157 14.63 0.26 31.55
C SER A 157 13.42 1.10 31.03
N ALA A 158 12.25 0.48 30.90
CA ALA A 158 11.05 1.19 30.51
C ALA A 158 10.64 2.34 31.45
N PRO A 159 10.76 2.22 32.81
CA PRO A 159 10.54 3.35 33.70
C PRO A 159 11.51 4.51 33.49
N GLU A 160 12.78 4.22 33.23
CA GLU A 160 13.80 5.23 32.95
C GLU A 160 13.53 5.94 31.61
N ALA A 161 13.30 5.18 30.54
CA ALA A 161 12.92 5.76 29.23
C ALA A 161 11.68 6.65 29.35
N ARG A 162 10.67 6.23 30.14
CA ARG A 162 9.50 7.04 30.44
C ARG A 162 9.86 8.34 31.17
N ALA A 163 10.71 8.27 32.20
CA ALA A 163 11.15 9.45 32.95
C ALA A 163 11.87 10.46 32.05
N HIS A 164 12.69 9.97 31.11
CA HIS A 164 13.35 10.80 30.09
C HIS A 164 12.33 11.47 29.15
N ALA A 165 11.34 10.72 28.64
CA ALA A 165 10.27 11.29 27.80
C ALA A 165 9.45 12.36 28.56
N GLU A 166 9.13 12.13 29.83
CA GLU A 166 8.45 13.10 30.69
C GLU A 166 9.33 14.34 30.98
N ALA A 167 10.67 14.17 31.03
CA ALA A 167 11.58 15.31 31.14
C ALA A 167 11.58 16.16 29.87
N ILE A 168 11.55 15.54 28.69
CA ILE A 168 11.38 16.23 27.40
C ILE A 168 10.06 17.00 27.38
N VAL A 169 8.95 16.39 27.78
CA VAL A 169 7.64 17.08 27.85
C VAL A 169 7.69 18.29 28.76
N ARG A 170 8.35 18.19 29.92
CA ARG A 170 8.50 19.33 30.84
C ARG A 170 9.40 20.45 30.30
N ALA A 171 10.38 20.10 29.48
CA ALA A 171 11.29 21.07 28.86
C ALA A 171 10.71 21.73 27.60
N ALA A 172 9.75 21.07 26.98
CA ALA A 172 9.08 21.54 25.78
C ALA A 172 7.97 22.54 26.14
N ASP A 173 7.88 23.63 25.38
CA ASP A 173 6.75 24.56 25.45
C ASP A 173 5.63 24.10 24.48
N ALA A 174 5.14 22.88 24.71
CA ALA A 174 4.13 22.23 23.86
C ALA A 174 2.71 22.60 24.39
N THR A 175 1.78 22.78 23.45
CA THR A 175 0.36 23.06 23.78
C THR A 175 -0.37 21.85 24.34
N ASP A 176 0.02 20.65 23.93
CA ASP A 176 -0.47 19.34 24.39
C ASP A 176 0.61 18.27 24.16
N SER A 177 0.51 17.14 24.83
CA SER A 177 1.54 16.10 24.73
C SER A 177 1.01 14.70 25.07
N LEU A 178 1.71 13.68 24.56
CA LEU A 178 1.45 12.28 24.83
C LEU A 178 2.79 11.53 25.04
N VAL A 179 2.90 10.74 26.10
CA VAL A 179 4.05 9.85 26.34
C VAL A 179 3.61 8.40 26.15
N VAL A 180 4.30 7.67 25.28
CA VAL A 180 3.99 6.28 24.94
C VAL A 180 5.18 5.39 25.22
N THR A 181 4.96 4.35 26.04
CA THR A 181 5.97 3.35 26.39
C THR A 181 5.64 1.96 25.87
N ASP A 182 4.36 1.71 25.51
CA ASP A 182 3.96 0.44 24.87
C ASP A 182 4.57 0.32 23.47
N PRO A 183 5.34 -0.75 23.19
CA PRO A 183 6.01 -0.89 21.88
C PRO A 183 5.06 -0.99 20.69
N ALA A 184 3.85 -1.52 20.87
CA ALA A 184 2.88 -1.63 19.78
C ALA A 184 2.28 -0.26 19.43
N ALA A 185 1.94 0.53 20.46
CA ALA A 185 1.47 1.90 20.28
C ALA A 185 2.56 2.82 19.71
N GLN A 186 3.83 2.68 20.14
CA GLN A 186 4.96 3.41 19.53
C GLN A 186 5.07 3.10 18.04
N ARG A 187 5.05 1.82 17.65
CA ARG A 187 5.10 1.42 16.22
C ARG A 187 3.92 1.97 15.41
N ALA A 188 2.73 2.02 16.00
CA ALA A 188 1.56 2.59 15.33
C ALA A 188 1.73 4.09 15.04
N LEU A 189 2.30 4.84 15.98
CA LEU A 189 2.60 6.26 15.81
C LEU A 189 3.75 6.50 14.83
N TRP A 190 4.82 5.70 14.91
CA TRP A 190 5.93 5.79 13.95
C TRP A 190 5.50 5.51 12.52
N ARG A 191 4.53 4.61 12.30
CA ARG A 191 3.97 4.38 10.95
C ARG A 191 3.40 5.64 10.32
N LEU A 192 2.80 6.56 11.08
CA LEU A 192 2.30 7.83 10.56
C LEU A 192 3.45 8.65 9.94
N ARG A 193 4.61 8.67 10.63
CA ARG A 193 5.80 9.38 10.15
C ARG A 193 6.47 8.68 8.97
N GLU A 194 6.58 7.36 9.01
CA GLU A 194 7.16 6.55 7.93
C GLU A 194 6.32 6.64 6.65
N ASP A 195 5.00 6.63 6.79
CA ASP A 195 4.06 6.71 5.66
C ASP A 195 3.94 8.13 5.07
N ALA A 196 4.47 9.15 5.75
CA ALA A 196 4.41 10.53 5.27
C ALA A 196 5.02 10.70 3.87
N SER A 197 6.09 9.97 3.55
CA SER A 197 6.71 9.99 2.21
C SER A 197 5.77 9.53 1.10
N GLY A 198 4.84 8.63 1.40
CA GLY A 198 3.77 8.19 0.49
C GLY A 198 2.56 9.12 0.56
N THR A 199 2.06 9.41 1.77
CA THR A 199 0.87 10.24 1.97
C THR A 199 1.03 11.64 1.38
N ALA A 200 2.23 12.21 1.44
CA ALA A 200 2.54 13.52 0.87
C ALA A 200 2.48 13.57 -0.67
N THR A 201 2.49 12.43 -1.37
CA THR A 201 2.45 12.37 -2.85
C THR A 201 1.10 12.72 -3.45
N ARG A 202 0.06 12.86 -2.62
CA ARG A 202 -1.29 13.29 -3.01
C ARG A 202 -1.75 14.40 -2.08
N ILE A 203 -1.85 15.60 -2.63
CA ILE A 203 -2.39 16.76 -1.91
C ILE A 203 -3.90 16.73 -2.09
N PRO A 204 -4.72 16.62 -1.02
CA PRO A 204 -6.18 16.63 -1.12
C PRO A 204 -6.68 17.87 -1.86
N ALA A 205 -7.83 17.73 -2.52
CA ALA A 205 -8.55 18.88 -3.03
C ALA A 205 -8.83 19.84 -1.85
N ASP A 206 -8.67 21.14 -2.12
CA ASP A 206 -9.06 22.15 -1.13
C ASP A 206 -10.59 22.19 -0.94
N THR A 207 -11.03 22.94 0.07
CA THR A 207 -12.46 23.12 0.36
C THR A 207 -13.23 23.82 -0.76
N SER A 208 -12.53 24.36 -1.78
CA SER A 208 -13.12 24.97 -2.98
C SER A 208 -13.56 23.94 -4.04
N GLY A 209 -13.23 22.65 -3.85
CA GLY A 209 -13.62 21.58 -4.75
C GLY A 209 -12.86 21.54 -6.08
N THR A 210 -11.80 22.33 -6.23
CA THR A 210 -10.93 22.30 -7.40
C THR A 210 -9.83 21.25 -7.20
N GLY A 211 -10.07 20.03 -7.67
CA GLY A 211 -9.09 18.94 -7.64
C GLY A 211 -9.73 17.60 -7.97
N ALA A 212 -8.93 16.65 -8.48
CA ALA A 212 -9.39 15.29 -8.68
C ALA A 212 -9.81 14.64 -7.35
N PRO A 213 -10.82 13.78 -7.32
CA PRO A 213 -11.27 13.09 -6.10
C PRO A 213 -10.14 12.36 -5.33
N GLY A 214 -9.06 11.98 -6.01
CA GLY A 214 -7.86 11.36 -5.42
C GLY A 214 -6.75 12.31 -5.03
N GLY A 215 -6.99 13.63 -5.07
CA GLY A 215 -5.99 14.67 -4.80
C GLY A 215 -5.10 14.99 -6.00
N THR A 216 -4.35 16.09 -5.89
CA THR A 216 -3.34 16.49 -6.89
C THR A 216 -2.05 15.71 -6.67
N GLU A 217 -1.41 15.27 -7.74
CA GLU A 217 -0.10 14.61 -7.67
C GLU A 217 0.96 15.58 -7.12
N ALA A 218 1.81 15.08 -6.23
CA ALA A 218 2.93 15.85 -5.68
C ALA A 218 4.23 15.04 -5.77
N TRP A 219 5.30 15.71 -6.15
CA TRP A 219 6.55 15.09 -6.57
C TRP A 219 7.75 15.54 -5.73
N PRO A 220 8.81 14.71 -5.66
CA PRO A 220 10.03 15.02 -4.92
C PRO A 220 11.01 15.93 -5.69
N GLY A 221 10.54 16.78 -6.54
CA GLY A 221 11.42 17.65 -7.35
C GLY A 221 12.29 18.59 -6.52
N TRP A 222 11.82 18.99 -5.35
CA TRP A 222 12.58 19.69 -4.34
C TRP A 222 12.26 19.12 -2.96
N GLU A 223 13.17 18.37 -2.39
CA GLU A 223 13.05 17.80 -1.04
C GLU A 223 14.43 17.68 -0.41
N ASP A 224 14.51 17.42 0.91
CA ASP A 224 15.73 17.09 1.59
C ASP A 224 16.72 18.26 1.76
N CYS A 225 16.27 19.51 1.68
CA CYS A 225 17.13 20.61 2.05
C CYS A 225 17.31 20.68 3.57
N ALA A 226 18.47 21.19 4.00
CA ALA A 226 18.78 21.36 5.40
C ALA A 226 19.22 22.80 5.68
N VAL A 227 18.78 23.36 6.81
CA VAL A 227 19.22 24.66 7.35
C VAL A 227 19.69 24.48 8.79
N PRO A 228 20.48 25.41 9.36
CA PRO A 228 20.79 25.33 10.78
C PRO A 228 19.50 25.15 11.60
N PRO A 229 19.42 24.24 12.57
CA PRO A 229 18.18 23.95 13.31
C PRO A 229 17.50 25.20 13.89
N ALA A 230 18.26 26.15 14.38
CA ALA A 230 17.74 27.43 14.89
C ALA A 230 17.10 28.31 13.79
N ARG A 231 17.37 28.02 12.51
CA ARG A 231 16.82 28.73 11.37
C ARG A 231 15.62 28.00 10.75
N LEU A 232 15.32 26.77 11.15
CA LEU A 232 14.30 25.96 10.50
C LEU A 232 12.90 26.60 10.60
N GLY A 233 12.53 27.13 11.76
CA GLY A 233 11.22 27.78 11.92
C GLY A 233 11.04 29.00 10.99
N PRO A 234 11.95 29.98 10.99
CA PRO A 234 11.96 31.08 10.01
C PRO A 234 11.95 30.59 8.56
N TYR A 235 12.78 29.58 8.23
CA TYR A 235 12.84 29.02 6.89
C TYR A 235 11.50 28.43 6.44
N LEU A 236 10.80 27.67 7.28
CA LEU A 236 9.49 27.10 6.95
C LEU A 236 8.45 28.17 6.63
N ARG A 237 8.45 29.29 7.32
CA ARG A 237 7.57 30.44 6.99
C ARG A 237 7.88 31.02 5.63
N ASP A 238 9.17 31.26 5.33
CA ASP A 238 9.60 31.80 4.05
C ASP A 238 9.35 30.80 2.91
N PHE A 239 9.55 29.51 3.17
CA PHE A 239 9.24 28.42 2.25
C PHE A 239 7.74 28.38 1.88
N ARG A 240 6.84 28.46 2.87
CA ARG A 240 5.39 28.52 2.62
C ARG A 240 5.00 29.75 1.78
N ARG A 241 5.63 30.90 2.04
CA ARG A 241 5.40 32.10 1.25
C ARG A 241 5.85 31.90 -0.21
N LEU A 242 7.03 31.35 -0.42
CA LEU A 242 7.57 31.11 -1.76
C LEU A 242 6.72 30.12 -2.55
N LEU A 243 6.22 29.05 -1.90
CA LEU A 243 5.26 28.13 -2.52
C LEU A 243 4.01 28.87 -3.01
N ALA A 244 3.44 29.76 -2.17
CA ALA A 244 2.24 30.53 -2.51
C ALA A 244 2.49 31.52 -3.66
N GLU A 245 3.67 32.18 -3.70
CA GLU A 245 4.08 33.08 -4.79
C GLU A 245 4.14 32.36 -6.14
N HIS A 246 4.58 31.09 -6.14
CA HIS A 246 4.60 30.25 -7.35
C HIS A 246 3.27 29.52 -7.63
N GLY A 247 2.24 29.68 -6.77
CA GLY A 247 0.98 28.94 -6.89
C GLY A 247 1.16 27.45 -6.73
N LEU A 248 2.08 27.03 -5.86
CA LEU A 248 2.40 25.64 -5.54
C LEU A 248 1.99 25.32 -4.10
N ARG A 249 1.75 24.04 -3.83
CA ARG A 249 1.46 23.51 -2.51
C ARG A 249 2.46 22.39 -2.18
N GLY A 250 2.85 22.29 -0.91
CA GLY A 250 3.76 21.28 -0.44
C GLY A 250 3.54 21.01 1.04
N ARG A 251 3.86 19.79 1.51
CA ARG A 251 3.65 19.35 2.88
C ARG A 251 4.98 18.94 3.50
N PRO A 252 5.62 19.79 4.31
CA PRO A 252 6.89 19.50 4.92
C PRO A 252 6.75 18.53 6.11
N TYR A 253 7.71 17.65 6.22
CA TYR A 253 7.94 16.75 7.36
C TYR A 253 9.43 16.44 7.42
N GLY A 254 9.93 15.85 8.48
CA GLY A 254 11.32 15.39 8.48
C GLY A 254 12.06 15.58 9.79
N HIS A 255 13.37 15.62 9.68
CA HIS A 255 14.32 15.63 10.80
C HIS A 255 14.47 17.04 11.38
N PHE A 256 13.42 17.53 12.03
CA PHE A 256 13.39 18.91 12.55
C PHE A 256 14.53 19.18 13.54
N GLY A 257 14.94 18.18 14.33
CA GLY A 257 16.09 18.26 15.21
C GLY A 257 17.41 18.56 14.48
N ASP A 258 17.54 18.15 13.23
CA ASP A 258 18.73 18.34 12.41
C ASP A 258 18.57 19.48 11.40
N GLY A 259 17.40 20.12 11.36
CA GLY A 259 17.08 21.17 10.40
C GLY A 259 16.85 20.70 8.97
N CYS A 260 16.66 19.38 8.77
CA CYS A 260 16.45 18.76 7.46
C CYS A 260 14.97 18.46 7.26
N ILE A 261 14.43 18.81 6.10
CA ILE A 261 13.01 18.58 5.78
C ILE A 261 12.85 17.85 4.47
N HIS A 262 11.80 17.01 4.44
CA HIS A 262 11.26 16.41 3.23
C HIS A 262 9.98 17.11 2.83
N VAL A 263 9.71 17.17 1.53
CA VAL A 263 8.49 17.76 1.01
C VAL A 263 8.13 17.14 -0.33
N ARG A 264 6.84 16.98 -0.58
CA ARG A 264 6.31 16.71 -1.91
C ARG A 264 5.53 17.93 -2.35
N ILE A 265 5.79 18.39 -3.58
CA ILE A 265 5.21 19.62 -4.14
C ILE A 265 4.40 19.26 -5.38
N ASP A 266 3.26 19.90 -5.58
CA ASP A 266 2.33 19.67 -6.69
C ASP A 266 2.80 20.27 -8.01
N PHE A 267 4.03 19.95 -8.40
CA PHE A 267 4.57 20.33 -9.70
C PHE A 267 3.76 19.70 -10.83
N ASP A 268 3.41 20.50 -11.82
CA ASP A 268 2.97 19.99 -13.12
C ASP A 268 4.20 19.71 -14.00
N LEU A 269 4.64 18.46 -14.01
CA LEU A 269 5.79 18.00 -14.81
C LEU A 269 5.37 17.39 -16.17
N LEU A 270 4.10 17.54 -16.55
CA LEU A 270 3.55 17.05 -17.81
C LEU A 270 3.44 18.13 -18.89
N THR A 271 3.35 19.41 -18.48
CA THR A 271 3.21 20.54 -19.40
C THR A 271 4.47 21.40 -19.44
N ASP A 272 4.76 22.00 -20.59
CA ASP A 272 5.92 22.89 -20.76
C ASP A 272 5.85 24.11 -19.80
N ALA A 273 4.65 24.64 -19.55
CA ALA A 273 4.43 25.73 -18.60
C ALA A 273 4.70 25.30 -17.15
N GLY A 274 4.31 24.10 -16.79
CA GLY A 274 4.53 23.50 -15.49
C GLY A 274 6.02 23.21 -15.26
N ILE A 275 6.73 22.68 -16.26
CA ILE A 275 8.18 22.44 -16.22
C ILE A 275 8.95 23.78 -16.08
N ALA A 276 8.55 24.80 -16.82
CA ALA A 276 9.16 26.14 -16.67
C ALA A 276 8.90 26.73 -15.28
N ARG A 277 7.74 26.47 -14.65
CA ARG A 277 7.45 26.86 -13.26
C ARG A 277 8.32 26.10 -12.27
N PHE A 278 8.44 24.77 -12.45
CA PHE A 278 9.32 23.92 -11.66
C PHE A 278 10.76 24.46 -11.64
N ARG A 279 11.31 24.80 -12.83
CA ARG A 279 12.65 25.38 -12.93
C ARG A 279 12.78 26.66 -12.14
N ARG A 280 11.90 27.64 -12.38
CA ARG A 280 11.96 28.95 -11.65
C ARG A 280 11.87 28.75 -10.14
N PHE A 281 10.91 27.92 -9.69
CA PHE A 281 10.78 27.62 -8.27
C PHE A 281 12.06 27.00 -7.70
N SER A 282 12.68 26.06 -8.42
CA SER A 282 13.91 25.38 -7.97
C SER A 282 15.09 26.35 -7.86
N GLU A 283 15.19 27.35 -8.74
CA GLU A 283 16.19 28.40 -8.68
C GLU A 283 15.98 29.33 -7.47
N ASP A 284 14.75 29.77 -7.23
CA ASP A 284 14.39 30.69 -6.15
C ASP A 284 14.51 30.02 -4.77
N ILE A 285 14.08 28.74 -4.64
CA ILE A 285 14.17 28.00 -3.37
C ILE A 285 15.62 27.69 -3.03
N ALA A 286 16.50 27.45 -4.00
CA ALA A 286 17.91 27.25 -3.76
C ALA A 286 18.53 28.51 -3.14
N GLU A 287 18.19 29.71 -3.65
CA GLU A 287 18.62 30.97 -3.07
C GLU A 287 18.09 31.17 -1.65
N LEU A 288 16.82 30.81 -1.42
CA LEU A 288 16.21 30.88 -0.09
C LEU A 288 16.96 29.98 0.91
N VAL A 289 17.23 28.73 0.57
CA VAL A 289 17.97 27.80 1.43
C VAL A 289 19.35 28.34 1.78
N VAL A 290 20.08 28.82 0.78
CA VAL A 290 21.41 29.37 0.96
C VAL A 290 21.38 30.63 1.83
N SER A 291 20.38 31.50 1.66
CA SER A 291 20.22 32.73 2.50
C SER A 291 19.99 32.40 3.98
N HIS A 292 19.43 31.22 4.29
CA HIS A 292 19.33 30.75 5.65
C HIS A 292 20.58 29.99 6.15
N GLY A 293 21.66 29.95 5.34
CA GLY A 293 22.91 29.22 5.67
C GLY A 293 22.79 27.71 5.49
N GLY A 294 21.90 27.28 4.61
CA GLY A 294 21.55 25.88 4.40
C GLY A 294 22.31 25.16 3.28
N SER A 295 21.97 23.88 3.13
CA SER A 295 22.42 22.95 2.10
C SER A 295 21.26 22.54 1.21
N LEU A 296 21.51 22.43 -0.10
CA LEU A 296 20.50 22.00 -1.08
C LEU A 296 20.03 20.56 -0.83
N SER A 297 20.89 19.71 -0.26
CA SER A 297 20.58 18.38 0.20
C SER A 297 21.19 18.12 1.57
N GLY A 298 20.40 17.55 2.48
CA GLY A 298 20.84 17.14 3.80
C GLY A 298 21.41 15.72 3.79
N GLU A 299 20.76 14.79 3.08
CA GLU A 299 21.08 13.35 3.13
C GLU A 299 20.91 12.59 1.81
N HIS A 300 19.99 13.00 0.90
CA HIS A 300 19.67 12.23 -0.31
C HIS A 300 20.69 12.38 -1.45
N GLY A 301 21.46 13.47 -1.46
CA GLY A 301 22.34 13.87 -2.56
C GLY A 301 21.67 14.86 -3.52
N ASP A 302 22.46 15.48 -4.39
CA ASP A 302 21.98 16.50 -5.33
C ASP A 302 21.35 15.90 -6.58
N GLY A 303 21.93 14.82 -7.10
CA GLY A 303 21.52 14.20 -8.34
C GLY A 303 21.39 15.20 -9.49
N GLN A 304 20.63 14.86 -10.51
CA GLN A 304 20.31 15.81 -11.58
C GLN A 304 19.38 16.94 -11.10
N ALA A 305 18.55 16.70 -10.08
CA ALA A 305 17.54 17.67 -9.64
C ALA A 305 18.14 18.94 -9.01
N ARG A 306 19.33 18.86 -8.42
CA ARG A 306 19.95 19.96 -7.65
C ARG A 306 21.38 20.31 -8.06
N ALA A 307 22.10 19.41 -8.72
CA ALA A 307 23.52 19.61 -9.04
C ALA A 307 23.78 20.87 -9.88
N GLU A 308 22.89 21.23 -10.80
CA GLU A 308 22.97 22.48 -11.59
C GLU A 308 22.93 23.74 -10.68
N LEU A 309 22.36 23.63 -9.48
CA LEU A 309 22.20 24.72 -8.52
C LEU A 309 23.36 24.83 -7.51
N LEU A 310 24.32 23.89 -7.53
CA LEU A 310 25.50 23.92 -6.64
C LEU A 310 26.30 25.25 -6.69
N PRO A 311 26.44 25.94 -7.84
CA PRO A 311 27.09 27.23 -7.86
C PRO A 311 26.43 28.33 -7.00
N LYS A 312 25.10 28.23 -6.74
CA LYS A 312 24.37 29.12 -5.82
C LYS A 312 24.82 28.92 -4.36
N MET A 313 25.11 27.63 -3.99
CA MET A 313 25.55 27.31 -2.63
C MET A 313 27.05 27.50 -2.41
N TYR A 314 27.84 27.02 -3.34
CA TYR A 314 29.31 26.93 -3.16
C TYR A 314 30.12 27.95 -3.93
N GLY A 315 29.48 28.69 -4.85
CA GLY A 315 30.19 29.59 -5.75
C GLY A 315 31.02 28.85 -6.81
N PRO A 316 31.48 29.55 -7.85
CA PRO A 316 32.18 28.91 -8.96
C PRO A 316 33.54 28.29 -8.59
N GLY A 317 34.21 28.83 -7.56
CA GLY A 317 35.54 28.37 -7.14
C GLY A 317 35.50 26.96 -6.57
N LEU A 318 34.53 26.66 -5.69
CA LEU A 318 34.39 25.35 -5.06
C LEU A 318 33.84 24.32 -6.05
N VAL A 319 32.95 24.74 -6.94
CA VAL A 319 32.46 23.84 -8.01
C VAL A 319 33.60 23.45 -8.97
N ALA A 320 34.47 24.38 -9.34
CA ALA A 320 35.68 24.09 -10.12
C ALA A 320 36.63 23.14 -9.37
N LEU A 321 36.69 23.25 -8.03
CA LEU A 321 37.46 22.29 -7.20
C LEU A 321 36.82 20.89 -7.20
N PHE A 322 35.51 20.79 -7.21
CA PHE A 322 34.81 19.50 -7.39
C PHE A 322 35.16 18.83 -8.74
N GLU A 323 35.21 19.61 -9.82
CA GLU A 323 35.63 19.10 -11.13
C GLU A 323 37.07 18.56 -11.11
N ARG A 324 37.97 19.27 -10.48
CA ARG A 324 39.36 18.83 -10.31
C ARG A 324 39.46 17.58 -9.43
N ALA A 325 38.68 17.49 -8.35
CA ALA A 325 38.62 16.31 -7.50
C ALA A 325 38.06 15.09 -8.25
N LYS A 326 37.00 15.26 -9.03
CA LYS A 326 36.44 14.23 -9.92
C LYS A 326 37.52 13.73 -10.89
N ALA A 327 38.28 14.63 -11.52
CA ALA A 327 39.33 14.25 -12.48
C ALA A 327 40.49 13.49 -11.82
N VAL A 328 40.74 13.67 -10.51
CA VAL A 328 41.73 12.88 -9.74
C VAL A 328 41.25 11.44 -9.53
N TRP A 329 39.98 11.26 -9.18
CA TRP A 329 39.38 9.95 -8.94
C TRP A 329 39.01 9.20 -10.22
N ASP A 330 38.48 9.91 -11.20
CA ASP A 330 37.94 9.39 -12.45
C ASP A 330 38.34 10.29 -13.64
N PRO A 331 39.59 10.21 -14.09
CA PRO A 331 40.12 11.09 -15.14
C PRO A 331 39.46 10.90 -16.51
N ASP A 332 38.85 9.73 -16.73
CA ASP A 332 38.20 9.38 -18.00
C ASP A 332 36.68 9.63 -17.99
N ASP A 333 36.13 10.19 -16.86
CA ASP A 333 34.72 10.50 -16.62
C ASP A 333 33.77 9.32 -16.92
N LEU A 334 34.15 8.14 -16.48
CA LEU A 334 33.40 6.89 -16.68
C LEU A 334 32.32 6.66 -15.62
N LEU A 335 32.53 7.17 -14.40
CA LEU A 335 31.69 6.91 -13.25
C LEU A 335 30.58 7.95 -13.15
N ASN A 336 29.35 7.55 -13.43
CA ASN A 336 28.14 8.36 -13.31
C ASN A 336 28.30 9.77 -13.87
N PRO A 337 28.67 9.94 -15.15
CA PRO A 337 28.88 11.25 -15.76
C PRO A 337 27.59 12.07 -15.76
N GLY A 338 27.70 13.39 -15.65
CA GLY A 338 26.55 14.30 -15.62
C GLY A 338 25.88 14.40 -14.24
N MET A 339 26.49 13.86 -13.19
CA MET A 339 26.05 14.01 -11.79
C MET A 339 27.10 14.80 -11.00
N LEU A 340 26.67 15.72 -10.14
CA LEU A 340 27.47 16.65 -9.31
C LEU A 340 28.37 17.60 -10.12
N VAL A 341 29.09 17.08 -11.06
CA VAL A 341 30.06 17.79 -11.90
C VAL A 341 29.57 17.77 -13.35
N ARG A 342 29.55 18.93 -13.98
CA ARG A 342 29.00 19.10 -15.35
C ARG A 342 27.61 18.46 -15.50
N PRO A 343 26.66 18.77 -14.60
CA PRO A 343 25.37 18.09 -14.55
C PRO A 343 24.53 18.43 -15.78
N ALA A 344 23.62 17.49 -16.12
CA ALA A 344 22.51 17.81 -17.00
C ALA A 344 21.60 18.87 -16.35
N ARG A 345 20.83 19.58 -17.15
CA ARG A 345 19.89 20.59 -16.64
C ARG A 345 18.84 19.94 -15.75
N LEU A 346 18.39 20.65 -14.73
CA LEU A 346 17.39 20.11 -13.78
C LEU A 346 16.01 19.85 -14.44
N ASP A 347 15.72 20.49 -15.57
CA ASP A 347 14.49 20.36 -16.34
C ASP A 347 14.63 19.42 -17.56
N GLU A 348 15.77 18.76 -17.73
CA GLU A 348 15.99 17.72 -18.74
C GLU A 348 15.71 16.31 -18.18
N ASN A 349 15.50 15.34 -19.07
CA ASN A 349 15.34 13.93 -18.74
C ASN A 349 14.24 13.66 -17.69
N LEU A 350 13.21 14.49 -17.61
CA LEU A 350 12.12 14.30 -16.67
C LEU A 350 11.40 13.00 -16.98
N ARG A 351 11.13 12.18 -15.95
CA ARG A 351 10.53 10.86 -16.01
C ARG A 351 9.25 10.79 -16.84
N PHE A 352 8.49 11.88 -16.90
CA PHE A 352 7.17 11.90 -17.53
C PHE A 352 7.18 12.42 -18.96
N ALA A 353 8.32 12.85 -19.49
CA ALA A 353 8.45 13.36 -20.86
C ALA A 353 8.05 12.32 -21.92
N VAL A 354 8.20 11.04 -21.61
CA VAL A 354 7.93 9.90 -22.51
C VAL A 354 6.53 9.28 -22.32
N LEU A 355 5.76 9.73 -21.34
CA LEU A 355 4.43 9.19 -21.09
C LEU A 355 3.39 9.76 -22.08
N PRO A 356 2.31 9.00 -22.36
CA PRO A 356 1.19 9.51 -23.14
C PRO A 356 0.64 10.80 -22.52
N ARG A 357 0.49 11.85 -23.33
CA ARG A 357 -0.08 13.14 -22.88
C ARG A 357 -1.62 13.08 -22.81
N GLU A 358 -2.23 12.18 -23.53
CA GLU A 358 -3.66 11.93 -23.49
C GLU A 358 -3.97 10.63 -22.73
N PRO A 359 -5.09 10.56 -22.00
CA PRO A 359 -5.50 9.36 -21.29
C PRO A 359 -5.59 8.15 -22.21
N VAL A 360 -5.05 7.03 -21.77
CA VAL A 360 -5.14 5.76 -22.49
C VAL A 360 -6.56 5.21 -22.35
N GLU A 361 -7.16 4.72 -23.45
CA GLU A 361 -8.47 4.07 -23.40
C GLU A 361 -8.42 2.82 -22.52
N VAL A 362 -9.29 2.79 -21.51
CA VAL A 362 -9.32 1.74 -20.48
C VAL A 362 -10.75 1.35 -20.11
N ALA A 363 -10.90 0.19 -19.49
CA ALA A 363 -12.18 -0.33 -19.08
C ALA A 363 -12.60 0.16 -17.69
N PHE A 364 -11.69 0.29 -16.73
CA PHE A 364 -11.98 0.86 -15.43
C PHE A 364 -12.01 2.39 -15.46
N GLY A 365 -12.78 2.99 -14.58
CA GLY A 365 -12.96 4.45 -14.55
C GLY A 365 -11.83 5.22 -13.87
N TYR A 366 -10.99 4.60 -13.05
CA TYR A 366 -9.90 5.24 -12.28
C TYR A 366 -10.29 6.60 -11.67
N PRO A 367 -11.39 6.71 -10.92
CA PRO A 367 -11.94 8.01 -10.50
C PRO A 367 -10.97 8.80 -9.61
N ALA A 368 -10.14 8.11 -8.84
CA ALA A 368 -9.13 8.73 -8.00
C ALA A 368 -7.91 9.27 -8.77
N ASP A 369 -7.81 8.98 -10.06
CA ASP A 369 -6.71 9.37 -10.95
C ASP A 369 -7.19 10.15 -12.17
N GLY A 370 -8.37 10.78 -12.06
CA GLY A 370 -8.94 11.60 -13.14
C GLY A 370 -9.34 10.82 -14.40
N GLY A 371 -9.51 9.50 -14.30
CA GLY A 371 -9.80 8.62 -15.44
C GLY A 371 -8.54 8.17 -16.20
N ASP A 372 -7.35 8.52 -15.75
CA ASP A 372 -6.10 8.23 -16.44
C ASP A 372 -5.37 7.03 -15.81
N PHE A 373 -5.20 5.97 -16.60
CA PHE A 373 -4.42 4.80 -16.19
C PHE A 373 -2.95 5.11 -15.98
N SER A 374 -2.38 6.05 -16.74
CA SER A 374 -1.00 6.49 -16.56
C SER A 374 -0.82 7.16 -15.19
N ALA A 375 -1.78 7.99 -14.75
CA ALA A 375 -1.79 8.59 -13.41
C ALA A 375 -1.95 7.52 -12.31
N ALA A 376 -2.79 6.49 -12.54
CA ALA A 376 -2.93 5.37 -11.61
C ALA A 376 -1.61 4.59 -11.44
N VAL A 377 -0.90 4.30 -12.52
CA VAL A 377 0.41 3.63 -12.49
C VAL A 377 1.46 4.50 -11.79
N ARG A 378 1.45 5.81 -11.99
CA ARG A 378 2.36 6.78 -11.36
C ARG A 378 2.17 6.92 -9.84
N ARG A 379 1.08 6.38 -9.26
CA ARG A 379 0.95 6.33 -7.78
C ARG A 379 2.16 5.70 -7.12
N CYS A 380 2.79 4.71 -7.77
CA CYS A 380 3.99 4.08 -7.24
C CYS A 380 5.19 5.02 -7.33
N VAL A 381 5.58 5.57 -6.19
CA VAL A 381 6.75 6.46 -6.02
C VAL A 381 7.95 5.74 -5.36
N GLY A 382 7.90 4.42 -5.24
CA GLY A 382 9.04 3.64 -4.77
C GLY A 382 9.19 3.51 -3.25
N VAL A 383 8.17 3.78 -2.45
CA VAL A 383 8.19 3.63 -0.96
C VAL A 383 8.66 2.24 -0.50
N ALA A 384 8.49 1.23 -1.36
CA ALA A 384 9.04 -0.11 -1.19
C ALA A 384 8.46 -0.96 -0.04
N LYS A 385 7.38 -0.57 0.63
CA LYS A 385 6.68 -1.44 1.61
C LYS A 385 6.29 -2.81 1.03
N CYS A 386 6.04 -2.90 -0.27
CA CYS A 386 5.78 -4.16 -0.98
C CYS A 386 6.98 -5.10 -1.06
N ARG A 387 8.17 -4.69 -0.60
CA ARG A 387 9.40 -5.49 -0.55
C ARG A 387 9.74 -5.99 0.86
N THR A 388 8.83 -5.86 1.81
CA THR A 388 8.97 -6.44 3.15
C THR A 388 9.06 -7.96 3.03
N THR A 389 10.00 -8.57 3.71
CA THR A 389 10.17 -10.04 3.78
C THR A 389 9.35 -10.67 4.89
N THR A 390 8.78 -9.87 5.78
CA THR A 390 7.96 -10.32 6.91
C THR A 390 6.59 -9.66 6.91
N VAL A 391 5.55 -10.41 7.28
CA VAL A 391 4.20 -9.87 7.53
C VAL A 391 4.16 -9.30 8.94
N SER A 392 3.78 -8.04 9.10
CA SER A 392 3.54 -7.43 10.40
C SER A 392 2.04 -7.28 10.64
N GLY A 393 1.56 -7.70 11.81
CA GLY A 393 0.15 -7.56 12.19
C GLY A 393 -0.80 -8.22 11.18
N THR A 394 -1.75 -7.43 10.67
CA THR A 394 -2.78 -7.87 9.72
C THR A 394 -2.42 -7.61 8.25
N ASP A 395 -1.26 -7.04 7.95
CA ASP A 395 -0.84 -6.65 6.60
C ASP A 395 -0.88 -7.83 5.61
N VAL A 396 -1.21 -7.54 4.37
CA VAL A 396 -1.35 -8.54 3.29
C VAL A 396 -0.30 -8.36 2.19
N MET A 397 0.05 -7.14 1.85
CA MET A 397 0.94 -6.77 0.71
C MET A 397 2.37 -7.27 0.93
N CYS A 398 3.12 -7.69 -0.02
CA CYS A 398 2.84 -8.29 -1.31
C CYS A 398 3.23 -9.78 -1.24
N PRO A 399 2.29 -10.71 -1.18
CA PRO A 399 2.60 -12.11 -0.85
C PRO A 399 3.52 -12.77 -1.90
N SER A 400 3.38 -12.45 -3.18
CA SER A 400 4.24 -13.03 -4.21
C SER A 400 5.71 -12.62 -4.05
N PHE A 401 6.00 -11.36 -3.74
CA PHE A 401 7.37 -10.92 -3.49
C PHE A 401 7.99 -11.64 -2.28
N ARG A 402 7.24 -11.77 -1.17
CA ARG A 402 7.76 -12.42 0.04
C ARG A 402 8.23 -13.85 -0.19
N VAL A 403 7.55 -14.59 -1.06
CA VAL A 403 7.89 -16.00 -1.32
C VAL A 403 8.87 -16.19 -2.47
N THR A 404 9.03 -15.23 -3.38
CA THR A 404 9.96 -15.35 -4.51
C THR A 404 11.25 -14.53 -4.33
N GLY A 405 11.18 -13.42 -3.58
CA GLY A 405 12.30 -12.46 -3.45
C GLY A 405 12.58 -11.64 -4.72
N GLU A 406 11.84 -11.89 -5.82
CA GLU A 406 12.08 -11.26 -7.11
C GLU A 406 11.37 -9.92 -7.22
N GLU A 407 12.09 -8.88 -7.67
CA GLU A 407 11.56 -7.52 -7.79
C GLU A 407 10.34 -7.42 -8.71
N GLU A 408 10.34 -8.14 -9.82
CA GLU A 408 9.22 -8.18 -10.78
C GLU A 408 7.90 -8.66 -10.14
N HIS A 409 7.98 -9.40 -9.05
CA HIS A 409 6.81 -9.89 -8.31
C HIS A 409 6.37 -8.94 -7.20
N SER A 410 7.05 -7.82 -6.99
CA SER A 410 6.62 -6.76 -6.08
C SER A 410 5.58 -5.84 -6.76
N THR A 411 4.78 -5.12 -5.95
CA THR A 411 3.88 -4.08 -6.47
C THR A 411 4.69 -2.99 -7.20
N ARG A 412 5.86 -2.64 -6.64
CA ARG A 412 6.77 -1.64 -7.22
C ARG A 412 7.33 -2.09 -8.57
N GLY A 413 7.83 -3.31 -8.68
CA GLY A 413 8.37 -3.86 -9.93
C GLY A 413 7.31 -3.92 -11.03
N ARG A 414 6.09 -4.38 -10.69
CA ARG A 414 4.95 -4.40 -11.63
C ARG A 414 4.54 -3.01 -12.09
N ALA A 415 4.48 -2.04 -11.16
CA ALA A 415 4.18 -0.65 -11.51
C ALA A 415 5.27 -0.05 -12.42
N ARG A 416 6.55 -0.40 -12.19
CA ARG A 416 7.65 0.03 -13.07
C ARG A 416 7.50 -0.54 -14.48
N LEU A 417 7.22 -1.84 -14.62
CA LEU A 417 7.01 -2.46 -15.93
C LEU A 417 5.79 -1.88 -16.67
N LEU A 418 4.71 -1.59 -15.95
CA LEU A 418 3.55 -0.90 -16.55
C LEU A 418 3.91 0.53 -17.00
N HIS A 419 4.75 1.24 -16.24
CA HIS A 419 5.26 2.53 -16.64
C HIS A 419 6.10 2.44 -17.92
N GLU A 420 7.05 1.49 -17.99
CA GLU A 420 7.87 1.25 -19.18
C GLU A 420 7.04 0.86 -20.41
N MET A 421 5.97 0.10 -20.18
CA MET A 421 5.01 -0.24 -21.23
C MET A 421 4.29 0.99 -21.79
N LEU A 422 3.89 1.92 -20.90
CA LEU A 422 3.23 3.17 -21.30
C LEU A 422 4.19 4.13 -21.98
N ALA A 423 5.45 4.18 -21.54
CA ALA A 423 6.52 4.97 -22.15
C ALA A 423 6.90 4.47 -23.54
N GLY A 424 6.88 3.14 -23.75
CA GLY A 424 7.18 2.52 -25.05
C GLY A 424 8.63 2.56 -25.47
N GLU A 425 9.57 2.92 -24.56
CA GLU A 425 11.00 2.99 -24.85
C GLU A 425 11.73 1.66 -24.60
N VAL A 426 11.52 1.07 -23.43
CA VAL A 426 12.13 -0.20 -23.01
C VAL A 426 11.19 -1.37 -23.33
N VAL A 427 9.91 -1.23 -23.00
CA VAL A 427 8.86 -2.20 -23.30
C VAL A 427 8.05 -1.67 -24.48
N THR A 428 8.46 -2.08 -25.68
CA THR A 428 7.96 -1.51 -26.95
C THR A 428 6.65 -2.12 -27.45
N GLU A 429 6.25 -3.32 -26.96
CA GLU A 429 5.08 -4.04 -27.43
C GLU A 429 3.75 -3.58 -26.79
N GLY A 430 3.81 -2.58 -25.89
CA GLY A 430 2.65 -2.02 -25.20
C GLY A 430 1.82 -3.12 -24.53
N TRP A 431 0.49 -3.10 -24.72
CA TRP A 431 -0.44 -4.09 -24.17
C TRP A 431 -0.16 -5.55 -24.62
N ARG A 432 0.71 -5.76 -25.61
CA ARG A 432 1.09 -7.09 -26.11
C ARG A 432 2.31 -7.68 -25.39
N SER A 433 2.97 -6.90 -24.53
CA SER A 433 4.20 -7.30 -23.84
C SER A 433 4.01 -8.60 -23.05
N THR A 434 4.97 -9.50 -23.21
CA THR A 434 5.06 -10.75 -22.46
C THR A 434 5.70 -10.53 -21.10
N GLU A 435 6.64 -9.59 -21.00
CA GLU A 435 7.36 -9.22 -19.78
C GLU A 435 6.39 -8.69 -18.73
N VAL A 436 5.48 -7.78 -19.13
CA VAL A 436 4.43 -7.26 -18.25
C VAL A 436 3.44 -8.36 -17.85
N ARG A 437 3.04 -9.22 -18.82
CA ARG A 437 2.16 -10.37 -18.54
C ARG A 437 2.78 -11.27 -17.47
N ASP A 438 4.04 -11.65 -17.62
CA ASP A 438 4.72 -12.61 -16.76
C ASP A 438 4.93 -12.04 -15.35
N ALA A 439 5.31 -10.77 -15.22
CA ALA A 439 5.40 -10.09 -13.94
C ALA A 439 4.03 -9.99 -13.23
N LEU A 440 2.94 -9.79 -13.98
CA LEU A 440 1.57 -9.74 -13.44
C LEU A 440 0.99 -11.13 -13.16
N ASP A 441 1.51 -12.20 -13.76
CA ASP A 441 0.97 -13.55 -13.63
C ASP A 441 0.95 -14.01 -12.18
N LEU A 442 2.03 -13.82 -11.43
CA LEU A 442 2.10 -14.16 -10.00
C LEU A 442 1.47 -13.11 -9.07
N CYS A 443 0.76 -12.11 -9.58
CA CYS A 443 -0.07 -11.26 -8.73
C CYS A 443 -1.35 -12.00 -8.31
N LEU A 444 -1.53 -12.20 -7.01
CA LEU A 444 -2.68 -12.91 -6.44
C LEU A 444 -4.01 -12.13 -6.51
N SER A 445 -3.99 -10.88 -6.95
CA SER A 445 -5.16 -9.99 -6.95
C SER A 445 -5.84 -9.86 -5.57
N CYS A 446 -5.06 -9.95 -4.50
CA CYS A 446 -5.51 -9.88 -3.11
C CYS A 446 -5.93 -8.48 -2.65
N LYS A 447 -5.71 -7.45 -3.47
CA LYS A 447 -5.95 -6.02 -3.19
C LYS A 447 -5.20 -5.46 -1.97
N GLY A 448 -4.33 -6.23 -1.28
CA GLY A 448 -3.58 -5.76 -0.11
C GLY A 448 -2.81 -4.47 -0.36
N CYS A 449 -2.25 -4.28 -1.56
CA CYS A 449 -1.56 -3.05 -1.93
C CYS A 449 -2.45 -1.80 -1.95
N ARG A 450 -3.78 -1.94 -2.05
CA ARG A 450 -4.71 -0.80 -2.00
C ARG A 450 -4.71 -0.11 -0.62
N THR A 451 -4.51 -0.87 0.44
CA THR A 451 -4.58 -0.40 1.84
C THR A 451 -3.21 -0.31 2.49
N ASP A 452 -2.37 -1.34 2.30
CA ASP A 452 -1.07 -1.41 2.98
C ASP A 452 -0.02 -0.50 2.30
N CYS A 453 -0.24 -0.14 1.02
CA CYS A 453 0.62 0.81 0.33
C CYS A 453 0.18 2.24 0.66
N PRO A 454 1.06 3.11 1.19
CA PRO A 454 0.69 4.47 1.59
C PRO A 454 0.24 5.36 0.42
N VAL A 455 0.50 4.94 -0.81
CA VAL A 455 0.04 5.63 -2.03
C VAL A 455 -1.17 4.94 -2.71
N GLY A 456 -1.69 3.87 -2.14
CA GLY A 456 -2.92 3.22 -2.58
C GLY A 456 -2.88 2.63 -3.99
N VAL A 457 -1.80 1.92 -4.37
CA VAL A 457 -1.71 1.21 -5.66
C VAL A 457 -2.67 0.03 -5.68
N ASP A 458 -3.60 -0.03 -6.64
CA ASP A 458 -4.47 -1.20 -6.83
C ASP A 458 -3.98 -2.08 -8.00
N MET A 459 -2.95 -2.87 -7.74
CA MET A 459 -2.35 -3.75 -8.74
C MET A 459 -3.32 -4.83 -9.25
N ALA A 460 -4.34 -5.19 -8.48
CA ALA A 460 -5.37 -6.14 -8.91
C ALA A 460 -6.20 -5.58 -10.07
N THR A 461 -6.59 -4.31 -9.97
CA THR A 461 -7.29 -3.58 -11.03
C THR A 461 -6.39 -3.38 -12.26
N TYR A 462 -5.11 -3.01 -12.05
CA TYR A 462 -4.15 -2.84 -13.16
C TYR A 462 -3.89 -4.16 -13.91
N LYS A 463 -3.78 -5.28 -13.19
CA LYS A 463 -3.67 -6.62 -13.79
C LYS A 463 -4.90 -6.95 -14.65
N ALA A 464 -6.09 -6.70 -14.12
CA ALA A 464 -7.33 -6.98 -14.83
C ALA A 464 -7.43 -6.15 -16.13
N GLU A 465 -7.07 -4.86 -16.07
CA GLU A 465 -7.01 -3.96 -17.22
C GLU A 465 -5.99 -4.46 -18.26
N PHE A 466 -4.75 -4.73 -17.82
CA PHE A 466 -3.73 -5.25 -18.72
C PHE A 466 -4.18 -6.54 -19.43
N LEU A 467 -4.71 -7.51 -18.68
CA LEU A 467 -5.18 -8.78 -19.25
C LEU A 467 -6.36 -8.58 -20.23
N HIS A 468 -7.19 -7.57 -20.01
CA HIS A 468 -8.26 -7.22 -20.95
C HIS A 468 -7.68 -6.85 -22.31
N HIS A 469 -6.77 -5.92 -22.37
CA HIS A 469 -6.12 -5.45 -23.58
C HIS A 469 -5.17 -6.49 -24.20
N HIS A 470 -4.39 -7.18 -23.37
CA HIS A 470 -3.41 -8.19 -23.83
C HIS A 470 -4.07 -9.31 -24.63
N TYR A 471 -5.26 -9.76 -24.19
CA TYR A 471 -6.00 -10.83 -24.85
C TYR A 471 -7.10 -10.33 -25.81
N ALA A 472 -7.19 -9.03 -26.09
CA ALA A 472 -8.14 -8.51 -27.08
C ALA A 472 -7.87 -9.12 -28.45
N GLY A 473 -8.87 -9.80 -29.04
CA GLY A 473 -8.74 -10.51 -30.32
C GLY A 473 -7.87 -11.78 -30.28
N ARG A 474 -7.46 -12.25 -29.09
CA ARG A 474 -6.63 -13.46 -28.94
C ARG A 474 -7.32 -14.54 -28.10
N ARG A 475 -6.85 -15.79 -28.26
CA ARG A 475 -7.27 -16.89 -27.37
C ARG A 475 -6.65 -16.70 -25.99
N ARG A 476 -7.45 -16.86 -24.95
CA ARG A 476 -7.02 -16.82 -23.55
C ARG A 476 -6.55 -18.21 -23.09
N PRO A 477 -5.75 -18.31 -22.03
CA PRO A 477 -5.45 -19.57 -21.37
C PRO A 477 -6.72 -20.35 -21.00
N ALA A 478 -6.67 -21.69 -21.02
CA ALA A 478 -7.81 -22.53 -20.69
C ALA A 478 -8.39 -22.25 -19.29
N ALA A 479 -7.52 -21.94 -18.33
CA ALA A 479 -7.91 -21.54 -16.97
C ALA A 479 -8.85 -20.32 -16.95
N HIS A 480 -8.64 -19.34 -17.83
CA HIS A 480 -9.51 -18.16 -17.91
C HIS A 480 -10.95 -18.51 -18.34
N TYR A 481 -11.12 -19.55 -19.17
CA TYR A 481 -12.47 -20.04 -19.52
C TYR A 481 -13.04 -20.94 -18.42
N ALA A 482 -12.23 -21.83 -17.86
CA ALA A 482 -12.69 -22.74 -16.81
C ALA A 482 -13.11 -21.99 -15.54
N MET A 483 -12.26 -21.09 -15.05
CA MET A 483 -12.45 -20.38 -13.77
C MET A 483 -13.23 -19.07 -13.96
N GLY A 484 -12.94 -18.29 -15.01
CA GLY A 484 -13.66 -17.04 -15.29
C GLY A 484 -15.15 -17.26 -15.55
N TRP A 485 -15.52 -18.37 -16.21
CA TRP A 485 -16.91 -18.72 -16.48
C TRP A 485 -17.54 -19.66 -15.44
N LEU A 486 -16.89 -19.85 -14.32
CA LEU A 486 -17.35 -20.73 -13.23
C LEU A 486 -18.83 -20.51 -12.87
N PRO A 487 -19.35 -19.25 -12.72
CA PRO A 487 -20.77 -19.05 -12.43
C PRO A 487 -21.71 -19.61 -13.50
N VAL A 488 -21.28 -19.66 -14.77
CA VAL A 488 -22.07 -20.20 -15.89
C VAL A 488 -22.08 -21.72 -15.82
N TRP A 489 -20.91 -22.31 -15.66
CA TRP A 489 -20.78 -23.78 -15.58
C TRP A 489 -21.57 -24.37 -14.41
N LEU A 490 -21.45 -23.76 -13.22
CA LEU A 490 -22.16 -24.22 -12.03
C LEU A 490 -23.69 -24.07 -12.17
N ARG A 491 -24.16 -23.01 -12.80
CA ARG A 491 -25.57 -22.84 -13.12
C ARG A 491 -26.08 -23.89 -14.10
N ALA A 492 -25.29 -24.24 -15.11
CA ALA A 492 -25.65 -25.30 -16.06
C ALA A 492 -25.80 -26.65 -15.33
N VAL A 493 -24.82 -27.02 -14.51
CA VAL A 493 -24.86 -28.24 -13.69
C VAL A 493 -26.07 -28.27 -12.75
N ALA A 494 -26.33 -27.15 -12.05
CA ALA A 494 -27.47 -27.06 -11.15
C ALA A 494 -28.82 -27.15 -11.86
N ARG A 495 -28.95 -26.59 -13.06
CA ARG A 495 -30.17 -26.65 -13.88
C ARG A 495 -30.45 -28.06 -14.38
N THR A 496 -29.42 -28.79 -14.81
CA THR A 496 -29.52 -30.17 -15.30
C THR A 496 -29.52 -31.17 -14.17
N ARG A 497 -29.30 -30.77 -12.91
CA ARG A 497 -29.21 -31.66 -11.73
C ARG A 497 -28.11 -32.72 -11.85
N THR A 498 -27.03 -32.41 -12.57
CA THR A 498 -25.92 -33.35 -12.83
C THR A 498 -24.77 -33.22 -11.81
N ALA A 499 -24.96 -32.51 -10.71
CA ALA A 499 -23.94 -32.36 -9.67
C ALA A 499 -23.39 -33.73 -9.14
N PRO A 500 -24.20 -34.77 -8.85
CA PRO A 500 -23.66 -36.08 -8.43
C PRO A 500 -22.72 -36.68 -9.49
N VAL A 501 -23.10 -36.61 -10.78
CA VAL A 501 -22.30 -37.14 -11.89
C VAL A 501 -20.99 -36.37 -12.03
N VAL A 502 -21.04 -35.04 -11.98
CA VAL A 502 -19.83 -34.21 -12.04
C VAL A 502 -18.90 -34.48 -10.86
N ASN A 503 -19.45 -34.63 -9.65
CA ASN A 503 -18.69 -35.00 -8.45
C ASN A 503 -18.01 -36.37 -8.60
N ALA A 504 -18.71 -37.36 -9.13
CA ALA A 504 -18.17 -38.71 -9.40
C ALA A 504 -17.02 -38.63 -10.42
N LEU A 505 -17.19 -37.90 -11.52
CA LEU A 505 -16.16 -37.70 -12.56
C LEU A 505 -14.94 -36.96 -12.01
N ALA A 506 -15.16 -35.92 -11.18
CA ALA A 506 -14.11 -35.16 -10.54
C ALA A 506 -13.30 -35.93 -9.49
N SER A 507 -13.87 -37.03 -9.00
CA SER A 507 -13.23 -37.97 -8.06
C SER A 507 -12.58 -39.16 -8.77
N ALA A 508 -12.93 -39.47 -10.02
CA ALA A 508 -12.36 -40.55 -10.80
C ALA A 508 -10.96 -40.20 -11.30
N GLY A 509 -9.90 -40.78 -10.72
CA GLY A 509 -8.49 -40.42 -10.90
C GLY A 509 -8.08 -40.02 -12.32
N PRO A 510 -8.17 -40.91 -13.37
CA PRO A 510 -7.74 -40.57 -14.72
C PRO A 510 -8.61 -39.49 -15.39
N LEU A 511 -9.93 -39.54 -15.19
CA LEU A 511 -10.85 -38.57 -15.78
C LEU A 511 -10.70 -37.17 -15.13
N ALA A 512 -10.53 -37.15 -13.81
CA ALA A 512 -10.26 -35.93 -13.08
C ALA A 512 -8.91 -35.30 -13.50
N ALA A 513 -7.87 -36.12 -13.72
CA ALA A 513 -6.57 -35.63 -14.20
C ALA A 513 -6.68 -35.04 -15.62
N LEU A 514 -7.38 -35.72 -16.52
CA LEU A 514 -7.63 -35.19 -17.87
C LEU A 514 -8.44 -33.89 -17.82
N GLY A 515 -9.49 -33.84 -17.02
CA GLY A 515 -10.31 -32.65 -16.84
C GLY A 515 -9.49 -31.45 -16.33
N ARG A 516 -8.66 -31.61 -15.31
CA ARG A 516 -7.75 -30.58 -14.79
C ARG A 516 -6.78 -30.10 -15.87
N ARG A 517 -6.15 -31.03 -16.62
CA ARG A 517 -5.22 -30.70 -17.69
C ARG A 517 -5.88 -29.86 -18.79
N LEU A 518 -7.09 -30.23 -19.23
CA LEU A 518 -7.85 -29.47 -20.25
C LEU A 518 -8.31 -28.11 -19.74
N ALA A 519 -8.63 -28.01 -18.45
CA ALA A 519 -9.05 -26.77 -17.82
C ALA A 519 -7.88 -25.86 -17.41
N GLY A 520 -6.61 -26.28 -17.59
CA GLY A 520 -5.43 -25.51 -17.14
C GLY A 520 -5.28 -25.43 -15.62
N ILE A 521 -5.82 -26.43 -14.89
CA ILE A 521 -5.79 -26.52 -13.43
C ILE A 521 -4.55 -27.32 -12.98
N ALA A 522 -3.94 -26.88 -11.89
CA ALA A 522 -2.80 -27.54 -11.28
C ALA A 522 -3.14 -29.01 -10.88
N PRO A 523 -2.29 -30.00 -11.20
CA PRO A 523 -2.57 -31.40 -10.92
C PRO A 523 -2.70 -31.70 -9.42
N GLU A 524 -2.05 -30.92 -8.55
CA GLU A 524 -2.08 -31.04 -7.10
C GLU A 524 -3.43 -30.60 -6.49
N ARG A 525 -4.21 -29.84 -7.23
CA ARG A 525 -5.50 -29.31 -6.75
C ARG A 525 -6.65 -30.28 -6.95
N ARG A 526 -7.49 -30.36 -5.94
CA ARG A 526 -8.77 -31.07 -6.01
C ARG A 526 -9.87 -30.11 -6.38
N ILE A 527 -10.74 -30.50 -7.34
CA ILE A 527 -11.91 -29.70 -7.69
C ILE A 527 -12.87 -29.72 -6.49
N PRO A 528 -13.33 -28.57 -5.98
CA PRO A 528 -14.28 -28.53 -4.89
C PRO A 528 -15.59 -29.28 -5.24
N ARG A 529 -16.15 -30.02 -4.26
CA ARG A 529 -17.38 -30.75 -4.44
C ARG A 529 -18.57 -29.82 -4.65
N LEU A 530 -19.37 -30.12 -5.66
CA LEU A 530 -20.59 -29.37 -5.96
C LEU A 530 -21.71 -29.82 -5.03
N ALA A 531 -22.49 -28.86 -4.52
CA ALA A 531 -23.68 -29.17 -3.74
C ALA A 531 -24.77 -29.77 -4.62
N GLU A 532 -25.38 -30.85 -4.15
CA GLU A 532 -26.48 -31.54 -4.82
C GLU A 532 -27.77 -30.68 -4.78
N GLU A 533 -28.00 -29.99 -3.69
CA GLU A 533 -29.03 -28.99 -3.51
C GLU A 533 -28.43 -27.60 -3.39
N THR A 534 -28.83 -26.69 -4.30
CA THR A 534 -28.39 -25.30 -4.26
C THR A 534 -29.06 -24.52 -3.13
N PHE A 535 -28.42 -23.42 -2.68
CA PHE A 535 -29.00 -22.56 -1.64
C PHE A 535 -30.40 -22.04 -2.06
N SER A 536 -30.55 -21.55 -3.29
CA SER A 536 -31.84 -21.03 -3.78
C SER A 536 -32.93 -22.11 -3.86
N ARG A 537 -32.56 -23.37 -4.13
CA ARG A 537 -33.54 -24.46 -4.15
C ARG A 537 -34.01 -24.77 -2.72
N TRP A 538 -33.10 -24.91 -1.78
CA TRP A 538 -33.44 -25.03 -0.37
C TRP A 538 -34.33 -23.90 0.11
N TRP A 539 -33.96 -22.64 -0.25
CA TRP A 539 -34.74 -21.43 0.10
C TRP A 539 -36.19 -21.52 -0.39
N SER A 540 -36.39 -21.99 -1.60
CA SER A 540 -37.74 -22.13 -2.18
C SER A 540 -38.56 -23.22 -1.58
N GLY A 541 -37.97 -24.27 -1.00
CA GLY A 541 -38.61 -25.40 -0.36
C GLY A 541 -38.87 -25.26 1.13
N ARG A 542 -38.33 -24.20 1.79
CA ARG A 542 -38.52 -23.99 3.22
C ARG A 542 -39.91 -23.45 3.55
N THR A 543 -40.47 -23.93 4.67
CA THR A 543 -41.65 -23.32 5.27
C THR A 543 -41.20 -21.96 5.84
N ARG A 544 -41.80 -20.87 5.40
CA ARG A 544 -41.49 -19.54 5.96
C ARG A 544 -42.03 -19.53 7.38
N ALA A 545 -41.17 -19.22 8.38
CA ALA A 545 -41.65 -18.78 9.68
C ALA A 545 -42.56 -17.57 9.46
N GLU A 546 -43.65 -17.47 10.23
CA GLU A 546 -44.58 -16.36 10.17
C GLU A 546 -43.75 -15.05 10.19
N ALA A 547 -44.02 -14.18 9.22
CA ALA A 547 -43.20 -13.01 8.97
C ALA A 547 -43.23 -12.06 10.19
N GLY A 548 -42.24 -12.17 11.06
CA GLY A 548 -42.00 -11.18 12.11
C GLY A 548 -41.84 -9.80 11.50
N GLY A 549 -42.23 -8.75 12.21
CA GLY A 549 -42.27 -7.35 11.75
C GLY A 549 -40.89 -6.67 11.60
N GLY A 550 -39.78 -7.42 11.52
CA GLY A 550 -38.44 -6.86 11.49
C GLY A 550 -37.97 -6.26 10.16
N PRO A 551 -36.82 -5.56 10.15
CA PRO A 551 -36.24 -4.97 8.95
C PRO A 551 -35.97 -5.97 7.84
N ARG A 552 -36.31 -5.62 6.60
CA ARG A 552 -36.00 -6.43 5.41
C ARG A 552 -34.59 -6.15 4.94
N LEU A 553 -33.89 -7.20 4.49
CA LEU A 553 -32.61 -7.13 3.83
C LEU A 553 -32.53 -8.16 2.69
N VAL A 554 -31.68 -7.89 1.71
CA VAL A 554 -31.42 -8.84 0.62
C VAL A 554 -30.19 -9.66 0.97
N LEU A 555 -30.33 -10.98 1.08
CA LEU A 555 -29.20 -11.88 1.23
C LEU A 555 -28.70 -12.28 -0.15
N TRP A 556 -27.44 -11.91 -0.46
CA TRP A 556 -26.80 -12.12 -1.75
C TRP A 556 -26.35 -13.59 -1.92
N PRO A 557 -26.92 -14.34 -2.85
CA PRO A 557 -26.51 -15.72 -3.10
C PRO A 557 -25.28 -15.72 -4.04
N ASP A 558 -24.09 -15.52 -3.47
CA ASP A 558 -22.84 -15.63 -4.23
C ASP A 558 -22.66 -17.04 -4.81
N THR A 559 -21.78 -17.17 -5.80
CA THR A 559 -21.57 -18.43 -6.53
C THR A 559 -21.13 -19.57 -5.62
N PHE A 560 -20.33 -19.29 -4.59
CA PHE A 560 -19.83 -20.30 -3.66
C PHE A 560 -20.91 -20.75 -2.69
N THR A 561 -21.62 -19.81 -2.08
CA THR A 561 -22.78 -20.09 -1.22
C THR A 561 -23.90 -20.81 -2.00
N GLU A 562 -24.16 -20.40 -3.23
CA GLU A 562 -25.22 -21.01 -4.05
C GLU A 562 -24.90 -22.46 -4.42
N HIS A 563 -23.67 -22.79 -4.83
CA HIS A 563 -23.36 -24.03 -5.53
C HIS A 563 -22.37 -24.95 -4.81
N LEU A 564 -21.56 -24.43 -3.87
CA LEU A 564 -20.47 -25.20 -3.25
C LEU A 564 -20.63 -25.30 -1.73
N SER A 565 -21.14 -24.26 -1.06
CA SER A 565 -21.29 -24.20 0.40
C SER A 565 -22.67 -23.69 0.83
N PRO A 566 -23.79 -24.34 0.43
CA PRO A 566 -25.13 -23.87 0.81
C PRO A 566 -25.38 -23.84 2.32
N ALA A 567 -24.62 -24.59 3.10
CA ALA A 567 -24.67 -24.60 4.55
C ALA A 567 -24.39 -23.23 5.15
N VAL A 568 -23.45 -22.47 4.57
CA VAL A 568 -23.13 -21.08 4.99
C VAL A 568 -24.37 -20.18 4.84
N GLY A 569 -25.03 -20.22 3.69
CA GLY A 569 -26.25 -19.44 3.47
C GLY A 569 -27.40 -19.84 4.39
N ARG A 570 -27.56 -21.14 4.64
CA ARG A 570 -28.58 -21.64 5.58
C ARG A 570 -28.32 -21.19 7.01
N ALA A 571 -27.06 -21.21 7.43
CA ALA A 571 -26.64 -20.74 8.74
C ALA A 571 -26.85 -19.23 8.89
N ALA A 572 -26.45 -18.45 7.88
CA ALA A 572 -26.68 -17.01 7.87
C ALA A 572 -28.16 -16.64 7.98
N VAL A 573 -29.04 -17.34 7.27
CA VAL A 573 -30.50 -17.15 7.38
C VAL A 573 -30.98 -17.38 8.82
N ARG A 574 -30.55 -18.46 9.46
CA ARG A 574 -30.94 -18.77 10.85
C ARG A 574 -30.51 -17.68 11.82
N VAL A 575 -29.27 -17.19 11.69
CA VAL A 575 -28.75 -16.14 12.58
C VAL A 575 -29.47 -14.82 12.33
N LEU A 576 -29.66 -14.41 11.07
CA LEU A 576 -30.37 -13.18 10.72
C LEU A 576 -31.82 -13.20 11.21
N GLU A 577 -32.52 -14.32 11.06
CA GLU A 577 -33.89 -14.50 11.57
C GLU A 577 -33.94 -14.49 13.11
N ALA A 578 -32.96 -15.10 13.79
CA ALA A 578 -32.82 -15.06 15.24
C ALA A 578 -32.53 -13.63 15.76
N ALA A 579 -31.84 -12.83 14.95
CA ALA A 579 -31.62 -11.41 15.20
C ALA A 579 -32.85 -10.52 14.88
N GLY A 580 -34.00 -11.11 14.51
CA GLY A 580 -35.23 -10.39 14.19
C GLY A 580 -35.21 -9.76 12.79
N LEU A 581 -34.26 -10.07 11.95
CA LEU A 581 -34.15 -9.57 10.60
C LEU A 581 -34.90 -10.47 9.59
N ARG A 582 -35.32 -9.88 8.46
CA ARG A 582 -36.07 -10.60 7.41
C ARG A 582 -35.26 -10.70 6.12
N PRO A 583 -34.44 -11.74 5.95
CA PRO A 583 -33.73 -11.95 4.71
C PRO A 583 -34.71 -12.27 3.57
N VAL A 584 -34.43 -11.72 2.39
CA VAL A 584 -35.09 -12.05 1.11
C VAL A 584 -34.01 -12.29 0.06
N LEU A 585 -34.32 -13.05 -0.98
CA LEU A 585 -33.41 -13.23 -2.11
C LEU A 585 -33.59 -12.13 -3.17
N PRO A 586 -32.53 -11.81 -3.95
CA PRO A 586 -32.64 -10.88 -5.08
C PRO A 586 -33.74 -11.30 -6.07
N PRO A 587 -34.36 -10.35 -6.74
CA PRO A 587 -35.32 -10.62 -7.84
C PRO A 587 -34.66 -11.44 -8.95
N THR A 588 -35.43 -12.35 -9.56
CA THR A 588 -34.97 -13.18 -10.70
C THR A 588 -35.49 -12.69 -12.04
N ALA A 589 -36.30 -11.64 -12.09
CA ALA A 589 -36.80 -10.96 -13.28
C ALA A 589 -36.69 -9.47 -13.10
N SER A 590 -36.32 -8.71 -14.16
CA SER A 590 -36.24 -7.27 -14.10
C SER A 590 -37.63 -6.61 -14.16
N ALA A 591 -37.83 -5.55 -13.36
CA ALA A 591 -39.08 -4.80 -13.28
C ALA A 591 -39.36 -3.94 -14.54
N ARG A 592 -38.37 -3.64 -15.36
CA ARG A 592 -38.52 -2.82 -16.58
C ARG A 592 -39.51 -3.35 -17.59
N SER A 593 -39.91 -4.62 -17.53
CA SER A 593 -40.93 -5.18 -18.45
C SER A 593 -42.37 -4.80 -18.12
N ALA A 594 -42.60 -4.14 -16.99
CA ALA A 594 -43.97 -3.82 -16.52
C ALA A 594 -44.42 -2.35 -16.76
N ARG A 595 -43.46 -1.44 -16.98
CA ARG A 595 -43.79 0.02 -17.10
C ARG A 595 -43.93 0.56 -18.51
N ASP A 596 -43.30 -0.06 -19.52
CA ASP A 596 -43.38 0.38 -20.89
C ASP A 596 -44.52 -0.37 -21.63
N GLY A 597 -45.65 0.30 -21.85
CA GLY A 597 -46.83 -0.21 -22.54
C GLY A 597 -46.64 -0.50 -24.04
N GLY A 598 -45.41 -0.72 -24.50
CA GLY A 598 -45.01 -1.18 -25.83
C GLY A 598 -44.74 -2.68 -25.85
N ALA A 599 -44.89 -3.34 -27.01
CA ALA A 599 -44.74 -4.77 -27.25
C ALA A 599 -43.67 -5.41 -26.41
N ARG A 600 -44.05 -6.33 -25.48
CA ARG A 600 -43.28 -7.00 -24.49
C ARG A 600 -41.91 -7.50 -24.99
N PRO A 601 -40.77 -6.88 -24.67
CA PRO A 601 -39.49 -7.59 -24.63
C PRO A 601 -39.60 -8.63 -23.50
N ALA A 602 -39.31 -9.88 -23.80
CA ALA A 602 -39.34 -10.98 -22.83
C ALA A 602 -38.58 -10.56 -21.57
N ALA A 603 -39.26 -10.59 -20.40
CA ALA A 603 -38.64 -10.25 -19.12
C ALA A 603 -37.30 -10.95 -18.99
N ARG A 604 -36.20 -10.20 -18.92
CA ARG A 604 -34.86 -10.78 -18.79
C ARG A 604 -34.77 -11.50 -17.45
N ARG A 605 -35.01 -12.79 -17.46
CA ARG A 605 -34.82 -13.66 -16.29
C ARG A 605 -33.34 -13.89 -16.04
N GLY A 606 -32.90 -13.86 -14.81
CA GLY A 606 -31.53 -14.09 -14.50
C GLY A 606 -31.24 -14.20 -13.00
N ARG A 607 -29.97 -14.35 -12.70
CA ARG A 607 -29.45 -14.31 -11.33
C ARG A 607 -28.39 -13.25 -11.24
N VAL A 608 -28.30 -12.60 -10.10
CA VAL A 608 -27.26 -11.62 -9.76
C VAL A 608 -25.88 -12.27 -9.74
N CYS A 609 -24.84 -11.48 -9.99
CA CYS A 609 -23.44 -11.90 -9.91
C CYS A 609 -22.55 -10.67 -9.74
N CYS A 610 -21.54 -10.76 -8.87
CA CYS A 610 -20.58 -9.68 -8.63
C CYS A 610 -19.54 -9.49 -9.76
N GLY A 611 -19.48 -10.40 -10.73
CA GLY A 611 -18.59 -10.29 -11.89
C GLY A 611 -17.12 -10.63 -11.63
N LEU A 612 -16.71 -10.84 -10.40
CA LEU A 612 -15.31 -10.96 -9.99
C LEU A 612 -14.50 -12.01 -10.77
N THR A 613 -15.06 -13.16 -11.09
CA THR A 613 -14.36 -14.20 -11.85
C THR A 613 -13.99 -13.77 -13.28
N TYR A 614 -14.76 -12.86 -13.87
CA TYR A 614 -14.44 -12.25 -15.16
C TYR A 614 -13.40 -11.15 -14.99
N VAL A 615 -13.49 -10.37 -13.91
CA VAL A 615 -12.51 -9.31 -13.57
C VAL A 615 -11.14 -9.92 -13.36
N SER A 616 -11.01 -10.95 -12.50
CA SER A 616 -9.72 -11.58 -12.19
C SER A 616 -9.01 -12.16 -13.41
N THR A 617 -9.77 -12.56 -14.42
CA THR A 617 -9.24 -13.09 -15.69
C THR A 617 -9.18 -12.04 -16.83
N GLY A 618 -9.41 -10.75 -16.53
CA GLY A 618 -9.36 -9.66 -17.50
C GLY A 618 -10.43 -9.74 -18.61
N GLN A 619 -11.58 -10.33 -18.33
CA GLN A 619 -12.72 -10.42 -19.27
C GLN A 619 -13.71 -9.27 -18.99
N LEU A 620 -13.23 -8.02 -19.05
CA LEU A 620 -13.94 -6.85 -18.52
C LEU A 620 -15.24 -6.53 -19.27
N ASP A 621 -15.33 -6.72 -20.59
CA ASP A 621 -16.59 -6.56 -21.33
C ASP A 621 -17.67 -7.53 -20.83
N ARG A 622 -17.24 -8.76 -20.51
CA ARG A 622 -18.16 -9.74 -19.95
C ARG A 622 -18.57 -9.37 -18.53
N ALA A 623 -17.63 -8.90 -17.71
CA ALA A 623 -17.92 -8.38 -16.39
C ALA A 623 -18.95 -7.25 -16.45
N ARG A 624 -18.73 -6.23 -17.29
CA ARG A 624 -19.69 -5.12 -17.51
C ARG A 624 -21.09 -5.61 -17.91
N THR A 625 -21.16 -6.57 -18.85
CA THR A 625 -22.43 -7.15 -19.29
C THR A 625 -23.17 -7.83 -18.13
N VAL A 626 -22.46 -8.58 -17.30
CA VAL A 626 -23.03 -9.29 -16.15
C VAL A 626 -23.44 -8.30 -15.06
N LEU A 627 -22.63 -7.28 -14.80
CA LEU A 627 -22.90 -6.25 -13.81
C LEU A 627 -24.09 -5.37 -14.18
N ARG A 628 -24.21 -4.91 -15.44
CA ARG A 628 -25.41 -4.19 -15.93
C ARG A 628 -26.68 -5.01 -15.74
N ARG A 629 -26.63 -6.30 -16.08
CA ARG A 629 -27.74 -7.20 -15.82
C ARG A 629 -28.06 -7.33 -14.33
N THR A 630 -27.04 -7.37 -13.49
CA THR A 630 -27.21 -7.39 -12.04
C THR A 630 -27.93 -6.13 -11.56
N LEU A 631 -27.50 -4.94 -12.03
CA LEU A 631 -28.18 -3.68 -11.71
C LEU A 631 -29.65 -3.66 -12.18
N ASP A 632 -29.94 -4.18 -13.38
CA ASP A 632 -31.32 -4.30 -13.89
C ASP A 632 -32.20 -5.20 -13.00
N LEU A 633 -31.63 -6.27 -12.42
CA LEU A 633 -32.34 -7.15 -11.50
C LEU A 633 -32.52 -6.52 -10.11
N MET A 634 -31.51 -5.75 -9.66
CA MET A 634 -31.50 -5.13 -8.33
C MET A 634 -32.29 -3.80 -8.28
N GLU A 635 -32.75 -3.27 -9.41
CA GLU A 635 -33.47 -2.00 -9.48
C GLU A 635 -34.60 -1.87 -8.43
N PRO A 636 -35.49 -2.88 -8.21
CA PRO A 636 -36.52 -2.77 -7.16
C PRO A 636 -35.93 -2.71 -5.74
N VAL A 637 -34.77 -3.37 -5.53
CA VAL A 637 -34.07 -3.38 -4.24
C VAL A 637 -33.48 -1.99 -3.96
N LEU A 638 -32.92 -1.36 -4.99
CA LEU A 638 -32.35 -0.01 -4.91
C LEU A 638 -33.44 1.06 -4.70
N GLU A 639 -34.59 0.93 -5.39
CA GLU A 639 -35.74 1.83 -5.22
C GLU A 639 -36.31 1.74 -3.80
N GLU A 640 -36.32 0.54 -3.17
CA GLU A 640 -36.76 0.36 -1.80
C GLU A 640 -35.68 0.71 -0.75
N GLY A 641 -34.44 0.97 -1.17
CA GLY A 641 -33.31 1.23 -0.26
C GLY A 641 -32.94 0.06 0.64
N LEU A 642 -33.19 -1.19 0.21
CA LEU A 642 -32.92 -2.35 1.05
C LEU A 642 -31.40 -2.63 1.14
N PRO A 643 -30.88 -2.90 2.36
CA PRO A 643 -29.51 -3.33 2.54
C PRO A 643 -29.25 -4.70 1.89
N VAL A 644 -28.06 -4.87 1.33
CA VAL A 644 -27.65 -6.09 0.64
C VAL A 644 -26.51 -6.75 1.44
N VAL A 645 -26.78 -7.89 2.03
CA VAL A 645 -25.82 -8.64 2.86
C VAL A 645 -25.11 -9.69 2.01
N VAL A 646 -23.79 -9.62 1.99
CA VAL A 646 -22.92 -10.51 1.19
C VAL A 646 -22.03 -11.32 2.12
N LEU A 647 -22.10 -12.65 2.01
CA LEU A 647 -21.37 -13.59 2.89
C LEU A 647 -19.92 -13.80 2.45
N GLU A 648 -19.66 -13.77 1.15
CA GLU A 648 -18.31 -13.97 0.59
C GLU A 648 -17.57 -12.63 0.51
N PRO A 649 -16.50 -12.42 1.28
CA PRO A 649 -15.80 -11.12 1.32
C PRO A 649 -15.28 -10.65 -0.03
N SER A 650 -14.87 -11.57 -0.90
CA SER A 650 -14.40 -11.23 -2.24
C SER A 650 -15.51 -10.68 -3.13
N CYS A 651 -16.74 -11.20 -3.00
CA CYS A 651 -17.92 -10.67 -3.70
C CYS A 651 -18.34 -9.30 -3.13
N ALA A 652 -18.32 -9.12 -1.81
CA ALA A 652 -18.62 -7.84 -1.17
C ALA A 652 -17.64 -6.75 -1.63
N ALA A 653 -16.34 -7.05 -1.63
CA ALA A 653 -15.31 -6.14 -2.10
C ALA A 653 -15.51 -5.76 -3.58
N ALA A 654 -15.78 -6.75 -4.45
CA ALA A 654 -16.03 -6.48 -5.87
C ALA A 654 -17.26 -5.59 -6.11
N LEU A 655 -18.33 -5.77 -5.32
CA LEU A 655 -19.51 -4.90 -5.41
C LEU A 655 -19.26 -3.50 -4.86
N ARG A 656 -18.41 -3.34 -3.83
CA ARG A 656 -18.05 -2.02 -3.28
C ARG A 656 -17.03 -1.25 -4.13
N THR A 657 -16.16 -1.93 -4.89
CA THR A 657 -15.07 -1.28 -5.63
C THR A 657 -15.13 -1.51 -7.14
N ASP A 658 -15.09 -2.77 -7.61
CA ASP A 658 -14.97 -3.05 -9.04
C ASP A 658 -16.25 -2.68 -9.81
N LEU A 659 -17.42 -2.84 -9.21
CA LEU A 659 -18.70 -2.48 -9.82
C LEU A 659 -18.79 -0.98 -10.16
N PRO A 660 -18.62 -0.05 -9.21
CA PRO A 660 -18.71 1.38 -9.54
C PRO A 660 -17.58 1.87 -10.44
N GLU A 661 -16.40 1.26 -10.39
CA GLU A 661 -15.29 1.61 -11.26
C GLU A 661 -15.48 1.12 -12.70
N LEU A 662 -16.10 -0.06 -12.92
CA LEU A 662 -16.43 -0.60 -14.25
C LEU A 662 -17.67 0.02 -14.89
N LEU A 663 -18.61 0.48 -14.09
CA LEU A 663 -19.87 1.09 -14.53
C LEU A 663 -20.02 2.49 -13.95
N HIS A 664 -18.95 3.28 -14.05
CA HIS A 664 -18.89 4.66 -13.53
C HIS A 664 -19.90 5.60 -14.18
N ASP A 665 -20.43 5.22 -15.32
CA ASP A 665 -21.49 5.90 -16.07
C ASP A 665 -22.92 5.57 -15.56
N ASP A 666 -23.08 4.56 -14.68
CA ASP A 666 -24.41 4.15 -14.17
C ASP A 666 -24.52 4.46 -12.65
N PRO A 667 -25.32 5.46 -12.25
CA PRO A 667 -25.44 5.85 -10.84
C PRO A 667 -25.97 4.74 -9.92
N ARG A 668 -26.66 3.73 -10.47
CA ARG A 668 -27.12 2.56 -9.73
C ARG A 668 -25.93 1.73 -9.20
N ALA A 669 -24.76 1.80 -9.87
CA ALA A 669 -23.58 1.09 -9.42
C ALA A 669 -23.07 1.65 -8.07
N ALA A 670 -23.02 2.96 -7.93
CA ALA A 670 -22.64 3.60 -6.66
C ALA A 670 -23.71 3.36 -5.57
N ALA A 671 -25.00 3.40 -5.95
CA ALA A 671 -26.08 3.11 -5.01
C ALA A 671 -26.05 1.66 -4.50
N LEU A 672 -25.79 0.69 -5.36
CA LEU A 672 -25.63 -0.70 -4.92
C LEU A 672 -24.38 -0.85 -4.04
N ALA A 673 -23.26 -0.26 -4.43
CA ALA A 673 -22.01 -0.36 -3.68
C ALA A 673 -22.15 0.16 -2.22
N SER A 674 -22.85 1.30 -2.04
CA SER A 674 -23.11 1.87 -0.72
C SER A 674 -24.09 1.06 0.13
N GLY A 675 -24.98 0.29 -0.50
CA GLY A 675 -25.94 -0.59 0.16
C GLY A 675 -25.42 -1.99 0.51
N VAL A 676 -24.17 -2.32 0.17
CA VAL A 676 -23.55 -3.62 0.48
C VAL A 676 -23.01 -3.64 1.90
N PHE A 677 -23.37 -4.67 2.66
CA PHE A 677 -22.90 -4.94 4.02
C PHE A 677 -22.27 -6.32 4.11
N THR A 678 -21.26 -6.49 4.94
CA THR A 678 -20.82 -7.80 5.40
C THR A 678 -21.85 -8.40 6.35
N PHE A 679 -21.69 -9.65 6.68
CA PHE A 679 -22.60 -10.32 7.64
C PHE A 679 -22.56 -9.66 9.02
N ALA A 680 -21.38 -9.35 9.52
CA ALA A 680 -21.19 -8.70 10.83
C ALA A 680 -21.69 -7.25 10.83
N GLU A 681 -21.36 -6.47 9.80
CA GLU A 681 -21.87 -5.09 9.66
C GLU A 681 -23.41 -5.04 9.64
N ALA A 682 -24.05 -6.01 8.99
CA ALA A 682 -25.50 -6.07 8.94
C ALA A 682 -26.12 -6.39 10.31
N LEU A 683 -25.54 -7.30 11.07
CA LEU A 683 -26.01 -7.61 12.44
C LEU A 683 -25.83 -6.41 13.37
N GLU A 684 -24.69 -5.78 13.33
CA GLU A 684 -24.39 -4.60 14.15
C GLU A 684 -25.28 -3.41 13.79
N GLY A 685 -25.44 -3.11 12.51
CA GLY A 685 -26.17 -1.92 12.05
C GLY A 685 -27.69 -2.07 12.02
N LEU A 686 -28.20 -3.27 11.73
CA LEU A 686 -29.63 -3.51 11.53
C LEU A 686 -30.31 -4.18 12.73
N ALA A 687 -29.53 -4.80 13.63
CA ALA A 687 -30.02 -5.46 14.85
C ALA A 687 -29.19 -5.06 16.09
N PRO A 688 -29.02 -3.78 16.41
CA PRO A 688 -28.08 -3.30 17.44
C PRO A 688 -28.40 -3.81 18.86
N GLY A 689 -29.64 -4.26 19.10
CA GLY A 689 -30.06 -4.83 20.39
C GLY A 689 -29.93 -6.36 20.48
N TRP A 690 -29.48 -7.02 19.40
CA TRP A 690 -29.33 -8.46 19.40
C TRP A 690 -27.99 -8.88 20.01
N THR A 691 -28.06 -9.86 20.91
CA THR A 691 -26.87 -10.45 21.52
C THR A 691 -26.56 -11.78 20.82
N PRO A 692 -25.35 -11.97 20.29
CA PRO A 692 -24.98 -13.25 19.68
C PRO A 692 -24.95 -14.38 20.71
N PRO A 693 -25.20 -15.63 20.31
CA PRO A 693 -25.09 -16.78 21.21
C PRO A 693 -23.65 -16.93 21.71
N ALA A 694 -23.49 -17.25 22.99
CA ALA A 694 -22.20 -17.55 23.58
C ALA A 694 -21.62 -18.84 22.97
N VAL A 695 -20.43 -18.76 22.42
CA VAL A 695 -19.69 -19.91 21.88
C VAL A 695 -18.53 -20.30 22.78
N ASP A 696 -17.88 -19.31 23.43
CA ASP A 696 -16.83 -19.42 24.45
C ASP A 696 -15.71 -20.39 24.07
N ARG A 697 -15.10 -20.18 22.89
CA ARG A 697 -14.05 -21.02 22.34
C ARG A 697 -12.91 -20.20 21.74
N PRO A 698 -11.67 -20.70 21.79
CA PRO A 698 -10.59 -20.08 21.05
C PRO A 698 -10.83 -20.18 19.55
N VAL A 699 -10.44 -19.16 18.81
CA VAL A 699 -10.51 -19.08 17.36
C VAL A 699 -9.11 -19.04 16.75
N VAL A 700 -8.92 -19.81 15.67
CA VAL A 700 -7.72 -19.78 14.83
C VAL A 700 -8.16 -19.74 13.38
N GLY A 701 -7.51 -18.93 12.55
CA GLY A 701 -7.87 -18.85 11.14
C GLY A 701 -7.31 -17.62 10.49
N GLN A 702 -8.01 -17.08 9.50
CA GLN A 702 -7.50 -15.94 8.73
C GLN A 702 -8.59 -14.94 8.37
N THR A 703 -8.28 -13.66 8.56
CA THR A 703 -9.02 -12.56 7.95
C THR A 703 -8.84 -12.62 6.44
N HIS A 704 -9.93 -12.57 5.68
CA HIS A 704 -9.84 -12.62 4.22
C HIS A 704 -9.12 -11.38 3.68
N CYS A 705 -8.22 -11.56 2.71
CA CYS A 705 -7.42 -10.46 2.16
C CYS A 705 -8.27 -9.29 1.61
N HIS A 706 -9.39 -9.56 0.92
CA HIS A 706 -10.31 -8.51 0.46
C HIS A 706 -11.08 -7.85 1.62
N GLN A 707 -11.31 -8.58 2.72
CA GLN A 707 -11.89 -7.98 3.92
C GLN A 707 -10.90 -6.97 4.52
N HIS A 708 -9.65 -7.37 4.73
CA HIS A 708 -8.59 -6.44 5.17
C HIS A 708 -8.46 -5.22 4.24
N ALA A 709 -8.36 -5.46 2.94
CA ALA A 709 -8.02 -4.43 1.95
C ALA A 709 -9.17 -3.47 1.58
N VAL A 710 -10.43 -3.86 1.77
CA VAL A 710 -11.59 -3.11 1.23
C VAL A 710 -12.69 -2.91 2.26
N LEU A 711 -13.03 -3.94 3.03
CA LEU A 711 -14.25 -3.96 3.86
C LEU A 711 -13.97 -3.51 5.30
N GLY A 712 -12.77 -3.81 5.82
CA GLY A 712 -12.45 -3.73 7.23
C GLY A 712 -12.98 -4.95 8.00
N ASP A 713 -12.39 -5.25 9.15
CA ASP A 713 -12.75 -6.40 10.01
C ASP A 713 -13.26 -6.00 11.40
N ALA A 714 -13.44 -4.72 11.65
CA ALA A 714 -13.80 -4.21 12.98
C ALA A 714 -15.16 -4.75 13.49
N ALA A 715 -16.17 -4.79 12.62
CA ALA A 715 -17.48 -5.34 12.98
C ALA A 715 -17.41 -6.85 13.25
N ASP A 716 -16.66 -7.58 12.43
CA ASP A 716 -16.42 -9.02 12.59
C ASP A 716 -15.68 -9.33 13.90
N ARG A 717 -14.70 -8.50 14.28
CA ARG A 717 -13.97 -8.61 15.54
C ARG A 717 -14.89 -8.41 16.73
N ARG A 718 -15.66 -7.33 16.76
CA ARG A 718 -16.64 -7.07 17.82
C ARG A 718 -17.67 -8.18 17.96
N LEU A 719 -18.15 -8.71 16.82
CA LEU A 719 -19.11 -9.79 16.82
C LEU A 719 -18.54 -11.10 17.39
N ARG A 720 -17.27 -11.42 17.04
CA ARG A 720 -16.55 -12.56 17.61
C ARG A 720 -16.34 -12.42 19.11
N GLU A 721 -15.88 -11.25 19.55
CA GLU A 721 -15.68 -10.93 20.97
C GLU A 721 -17.00 -11.07 21.75
N ALA A 722 -18.08 -10.52 21.23
CA ALA A 722 -19.41 -10.60 21.85
C ALA A 722 -19.94 -12.06 21.93
N ALA A 723 -19.52 -12.93 21.01
CA ALA A 723 -19.85 -14.38 21.03
C ALA A 723 -18.88 -15.21 21.90
N GLY A 724 -17.92 -14.60 22.61
CA GLY A 724 -16.92 -15.30 23.43
C GLY A 724 -15.86 -16.04 22.62
N LEU A 725 -15.68 -15.71 21.34
CA LEU A 725 -14.61 -16.23 20.50
C LEU A 725 -13.30 -15.47 20.80
N THR A 726 -12.36 -16.16 21.45
CA THR A 726 -11.10 -15.58 21.93
C THR A 726 -9.95 -15.87 20.97
N GLY A 727 -9.07 -14.90 20.76
CA GLY A 727 -7.90 -14.98 19.88
C GLY A 727 -8.04 -14.13 18.62
N GLU A 728 -6.90 -13.87 17.99
CA GLU A 728 -6.80 -13.08 16.76
C GLU A 728 -6.74 -13.99 15.53
N LEU A 729 -7.35 -13.53 14.43
CA LEU A 729 -7.17 -14.18 13.14
C LEU A 729 -5.87 -13.70 12.49
N GLU A 730 -5.19 -14.61 11.80
CA GLU A 730 -3.97 -14.28 11.07
C GLU A 730 -4.24 -13.26 9.95
N GLY A 731 -3.28 -12.36 9.77
CA GLY A 731 -3.18 -11.50 8.58
C GLY A 731 -2.56 -12.24 7.40
N GLY A 732 -2.20 -11.50 6.35
CA GLY A 732 -1.61 -12.06 5.15
C GLY A 732 -2.62 -12.61 4.16
N CYS A 733 -2.17 -13.49 3.27
CA CYS A 733 -3.00 -14.14 2.25
C CYS A 733 -2.99 -15.65 2.41
N CYS A 734 -4.12 -16.30 2.13
CA CYS A 734 -4.18 -17.76 2.14
C CYS A 734 -3.45 -18.44 0.96
N GLY A 735 -3.02 -17.66 -0.03
CA GLY A 735 -2.33 -18.14 -1.21
C GLY A 735 -3.23 -18.72 -2.31
N LEU A 736 -4.51 -19.05 -2.01
CA LEU A 736 -5.43 -19.57 -3.05
C LEU A 736 -6.01 -18.46 -3.90
N ALA A 737 -6.44 -17.36 -3.27
CA ALA A 737 -6.87 -16.10 -3.91
C ALA A 737 -7.72 -16.32 -5.18
N GLY A 738 -8.91 -16.85 -5.01
CA GLY A 738 -9.84 -17.14 -6.12
C GLY A 738 -9.32 -18.26 -7.02
N ASP A 739 -8.99 -17.93 -8.25
CA ASP A 739 -8.49 -18.88 -9.26
C ASP A 739 -6.97 -19.07 -9.20
N PHE A 740 -6.20 -18.13 -8.63
CA PHE A 740 -4.74 -18.10 -8.67
C PHE A 740 -4.10 -19.44 -8.29
N GLY A 741 -4.41 -19.97 -7.10
CA GLY A 741 -3.80 -21.20 -6.64
C GLY A 741 -4.30 -22.47 -7.34
N PHE A 742 -5.32 -22.37 -8.21
CA PHE A 742 -5.78 -23.46 -9.07
C PHE A 742 -5.09 -23.48 -10.42
N VAL A 743 -4.52 -22.36 -10.88
CA VAL A 743 -3.87 -22.27 -12.19
C VAL A 743 -2.60 -23.14 -12.20
N LYS A 744 -2.40 -23.86 -13.31
CA LYS A 744 -1.19 -24.66 -13.53
C LYS A 744 0.07 -23.78 -13.46
N GLY A 745 1.04 -24.17 -12.65
CA GLY A 745 2.28 -23.45 -12.40
C GLY A 745 2.27 -22.56 -11.16
N HIS A 746 1.10 -22.25 -10.56
CA HIS A 746 0.98 -21.39 -9.39
C HIS A 746 0.93 -22.12 -8.05
N PHE A 747 0.83 -23.46 -8.05
CA PHE A 747 0.61 -24.25 -6.83
C PHE A 747 1.71 -24.02 -5.78
N GLU A 748 2.98 -24.02 -6.16
CA GLU A 748 4.10 -23.85 -5.24
C GLU A 748 4.11 -22.47 -4.59
N VAL A 749 3.87 -21.42 -5.35
CA VAL A 749 3.73 -20.06 -4.82
C VAL A 749 2.52 -19.97 -3.89
N SER A 750 1.39 -20.54 -4.30
CA SER A 750 0.16 -20.60 -3.48
C SER A 750 0.39 -21.32 -2.15
N ARG A 751 1.15 -22.44 -2.16
CA ARG A 751 1.50 -23.19 -0.96
C ARG A 751 2.47 -22.39 -0.08
N ALA A 752 3.52 -21.80 -0.66
CA ALA A 752 4.51 -21.02 0.07
C ALA A 752 3.88 -19.83 0.79
N VAL A 753 2.97 -19.10 0.12
CA VAL A 753 2.20 -18.00 0.75
C VAL A 753 1.36 -18.50 1.93
N ALA A 754 0.71 -19.65 1.81
CA ALA A 754 -0.07 -20.24 2.92
C ALA A 754 0.81 -20.66 4.10
N GLU A 755 2.04 -21.10 3.83
CA GLU A 755 3.03 -21.50 4.85
C GLU A 755 3.63 -20.33 5.62
N GLU A 756 3.49 -19.09 5.16
CA GLU A 756 3.98 -17.94 5.91
C GLU A 756 3.31 -17.80 7.28
N ARG A 757 1.99 -17.97 7.35
CA ARG A 757 1.21 -17.78 8.58
C ARG A 757 0.05 -18.76 8.74
N LEU A 758 -0.81 -18.89 7.72
CA LEU A 758 -2.06 -19.62 7.84
C LEU A 758 -1.87 -21.08 8.24
N LEU A 759 -1.04 -21.84 7.52
CA LEU A 759 -0.89 -23.27 7.76
C LEU A 759 -0.16 -23.55 9.08
N PRO A 760 0.89 -22.84 9.49
CA PRO A 760 1.46 -22.96 10.83
C PRO A 760 0.44 -22.71 11.94
N ALA A 761 -0.36 -21.64 11.85
CA ALA A 761 -1.40 -21.34 12.84
C ALA A 761 -2.47 -22.45 12.91
N VAL A 762 -2.93 -22.98 11.75
CA VAL A 762 -3.92 -24.04 11.70
C VAL A 762 -3.37 -25.36 12.29
N ARG A 763 -2.10 -25.68 12.06
CA ARG A 763 -1.46 -26.90 12.61
C ARG A 763 -1.25 -26.82 14.12
N SER A 764 -0.90 -25.63 14.64
CA SER A 764 -0.69 -25.37 16.07
C SER A 764 -1.98 -25.04 16.83
N ALA A 765 -3.13 -25.02 16.15
CA ALA A 765 -4.40 -24.69 16.77
C ALA A 765 -4.73 -25.58 17.96
N PRO A 766 -5.10 -25.00 19.13
CA PRO A 766 -5.46 -25.76 20.32
C PRO A 766 -6.58 -26.75 20.04
N GLN A 767 -6.62 -27.85 20.82
CA GLN A 767 -7.72 -28.78 20.75
C GLN A 767 -9.03 -28.09 21.15
N GLY A 768 -10.06 -28.22 20.31
CA GLY A 768 -11.33 -27.54 20.54
C GLY A 768 -11.42 -26.13 19.95
N ALA A 769 -10.34 -25.56 19.42
CA ALA A 769 -10.39 -24.27 18.72
C ALA A 769 -11.31 -24.32 17.49
N VAL A 770 -12.03 -23.23 17.26
CA VAL A 770 -12.80 -23.02 16.04
C VAL A 770 -11.85 -22.58 14.93
N LEU A 771 -11.80 -23.34 13.83
CA LEU A 771 -11.10 -22.89 12.63
C LEU A 771 -12.05 -21.98 11.83
N LEU A 772 -11.70 -20.70 11.71
CA LEU A 772 -12.56 -19.64 11.17
C LEU A 772 -11.97 -19.00 9.92
N ALA A 773 -12.75 -18.94 8.86
CA ALA A 773 -12.47 -18.12 7.68
C ALA A 773 -13.75 -17.88 6.88
N ASP A 774 -14.10 -16.65 6.62
CA ASP A 774 -15.32 -16.31 5.88
C ASP A 774 -15.17 -16.51 4.38
N GLY A 775 -13.95 -16.31 3.82
CA GLY A 775 -13.71 -16.55 2.41
C GLY A 775 -13.68 -18.03 2.03
N PHE A 776 -14.35 -18.39 0.94
CA PHE A 776 -14.34 -19.75 0.37
C PHE A 776 -12.92 -20.21 0.02
N SER A 777 -12.09 -19.31 -0.53
CA SER A 777 -10.70 -19.62 -0.87
C SER A 777 -9.89 -20.03 0.36
N CYS A 778 -10.01 -19.31 1.48
CA CYS A 778 -9.30 -19.62 2.72
C CYS A 778 -9.73 -20.97 3.28
N ARG A 779 -11.04 -21.25 3.33
CA ARG A 779 -11.56 -22.55 3.78
C ARG A 779 -11.06 -23.71 2.91
N THR A 780 -11.07 -23.51 1.59
CA THR A 780 -10.57 -24.51 0.62
C THR A 780 -9.07 -24.76 0.79
N GLN A 781 -8.28 -23.72 1.05
CA GLN A 781 -6.84 -23.85 1.27
C GLN A 781 -6.53 -24.66 2.52
N MET A 782 -7.19 -24.36 3.65
CA MET A 782 -7.08 -25.13 4.89
C MET A 782 -7.47 -26.58 4.70
N GLU A 783 -8.56 -26.84 3.99
CA GLU A 783 -9.04 -28.21 3.72
C GLU A 783 -8.06 -28.99 2.83
N GLN A 784 -7.55 -28.37 1.76
CA GLN A 784 -6.69 -29.07 0.80
C GLN A 784 -5.26 -29.28 1.30
N LEU A 785 -4.69 -28.31 2.04
CA LEU A 785 -3.28 -28.34 2.46
C LEU A 785 -3.07 -28.77 3.92
N ALA A 786 -4.04 -28.51 4.82
CA ALA A 786 -3.95 -28.94 6.22
C ALA A 786 -4.90 -30.08 6.58
N GLY A 787 -5.79 -30.51 5.68
CA GLY A 787 -6.81 -31.53 5.98
C GLY A 787 -7.83 -31.10 7.05
N ARG A 788 -7.91 -29.81 7.36
CA ARG A 788 -8.73 -29.25 8.44
C ARG A 788 -9.86 -28.42 7.84
N ARG A 789 -11.09 -28.69 8.24
CA ARG A 789 -12.27 -27.94 7.79
C ARG A 789 -12.45 -26.69 8.63
N ALA A 790 -12.36 -25.53 7.99
CA ALA A 790 -12.72 -24.24 8.58
C ALA A 790 -14.20 -23.91 8.32
N ARG A 791 -14.74 -23.01 9.12
CA ARG A 791 -16.15 -22.58 9.08
C ARG A 791 -16.23 -21.08 8.79
N HIS A 792 -17.38 -20.70 8.30
CA HIS A 792 -17.80 -19.30 8.22
C HIS A 792 -18.34 -18.84 9.57
N LEU A 793 -18.21 -17.56 9.95
CA LEU A 793 -18.72 -17.03 11.22
C LEU A 793 -20.22 -17.32 11.41
N ALA A 794 -21.00 -17.20 10.35
CA ALA A 794 -22.42 -17.54 10.38
C ALA A 794 -22.70 -19.02 10.79
N GLU A 795 -21.84 -19.98 10.39
CA GLU A 795 -22.01 -21.40 10.79
C GLU A 795 -21.72 -21.57 12.27
N VAL A 796 -20.71 -20.85 12.78
CA VAL A 796 -20.31 -20.90 14.19
C VAL A 796 -21.42 -20.33 15.09
N LEU A 797 -21.97 -19.19 14.74
CA LEU A 797 -23.07 -18.56 15.49
C LEU A 797 -24.37 -19.39 15.41
N ALA A 798 -24.67 -19.97 14.24
CA ALA A 798 -25.86 -20.80 14.09
C ALA A 798 -25.84 -22.06 14.97
N GLU A 799 -24.67 -22.68 15.21
CA GLU A 799 -24.51 -23.76 16.16
C GLU A 799 -24.70 -23.30 17.61
N GLY A 800 -24.20 -22.10 17.95
CA GLY A 800 -24.44 -21.52 19.27
C GLY A 800 -25.94 -21.36 19.58
N LEU A 801 -26.74 -20.96 18.57
CA LEU A 801 -28.21 -20.89 18.73
C LEU A 801 -28.85 -22.24 19.04
N GLU A 802 -28.33 -23.33 18.49
CA GLU A 802 -28.84 -24.69 18.76
C GLU A 802 -28.46 -25.19 20.18
N GLY A 803 -27.34 -24.73 20.73
CA GLY A 803 -26.85 -25.05 22.08
C GLY A 803 -27.61 -24.35 23.21
N THR A 804 -28.18 -23.20 22.97
CA THR A 804 -28.95 -22.40 23.97
C THR A 804 -30.41 -22.88 24.13
N GLY A 805 -30.86 -23.78 23.27
CA GLY A 805 -32.22 -24.38 23.31
C GLY A 805 -32.34 -25.71 24.06
N ARG A 806 -31.32 -26.13 24.83
CA ARG A 806 -31.36 -27.31 25.70
C ARG A 806 -31.41 -26.98 27.19
#